data_55451fe078de9bbb081873a7613aeee3
#
_entry.id   55451fe078de9bbb081873a7613aeee3
#
_cell.length_a   1.000
_cell.length_b   1.000
_cell.length_c   1.000
_cell.angle_alpha   90.00
_cell.angle_beta   90.00
_cell.angle_gamma   90.00
#
_symmetry.space_group_name_H-M   'P 1'
#
loop_
_entity.id
_entity.type
_entity.pdbx_description
1 polymer ?
#
loop_
_entity_poly.entity_id
_entity_poly.type
_entity_poly.pdbx_seq_one_letter_code
_entity_poly.pdbx_strand_id
1 'polypeptide(L)'
;MMKKVFLSILLFAAACFASDARKVTGSVKCGETTLSSVTVTDGKSFTQTNRNGKFSFDIDDNAEFVYIITPAGYVADWTSGVPAFYRRAEGVSKFEFNLQRTGGGMDYNIVAMADPQVYSDEHFAMFAGEPIIDLAKTAKGLDGVSVGLSLGDICWDRIEILDMYKKEIVRTGIPFYPVIGNHDHEDNLKGDHESSAGYRLRLGPENYAFYLGKDIVIVLDNIIYDANLKMTHGYTDKCIAWVRELLKNVPEEADIYVAQHVPFKDKIKKMKNATQLVEMLRGRKVTFITGHSHKNTIYNIEKNMTDHNVASICGAWWETRHCMDGTPMGYKVFTKHAGKLSWYYKPVGLSSKHMAEGFTLGQTSLHPNSVVVCIWDWDPEWKVEWFEDGMLKGKMDRVTEIPPAYAEEIAKAYKGKEISPRRVPKTGNNFFAANPSRYADNVTVVIENRFGQKWMQTFDLTGNIEKHMGCSKATLDNIKALVDNGAAFLKLDLVTDINGNVSVGTKDGPLMVEVIDLIDEYTQKEGRSSVGFNFEINTAAGTQEGKTVPYYHAHADFVMKDLWARYMGDRLMITGYDYRSLNHLNEKYPEVDLAFKVAQGTEDVDKAMKRLRFTPKWISFHYTEINEDIIKKYHDKGMLVSAWGITDDKTATMIETLKPDAIIR
;
A
#
# COMPACT_ATOMS: atom_id res chain seq x y z
N MET A 1 -45.56 -26.72 -71.67
CA MET A 1 -44.25 -26.04 -71.60
C MET A 1 -43.71 -26.19 -70.19
N MET A 2 -42.88 -27.19 -69.95
CA MET A 2 -42.34 -27.52 -68.68
C MET A 2 -40.95 -26.84 -68.56
N LYS A 3 -40.75 -25.95 -67.59
CA LYS A 3 -39.40 -25.41 -67.23
C LYS A 3 -38.79 -26.34 -66.20
N LYS A 4 -37.72 -27.00 -66.58
CA LYS A 4 -36.81 -27.72 -65.66
C LYS A 4 -36.01 -26.74 -64.82
N VAL A 5 -36.17 -26.83 -63.52
CA VAL A 5 -35.30 -26.13 -62.54
C VAL A 5 -34.15 -27.08 -62.19
N PHE A 6 -32.91 -26.70 -62.51
CA PHE A 6 -31.73 -27.37 -62.05
C PHE A 6 -31.36 -26.88 -60.65
N LEU A 7 -31.38 -27.79 -59.67
CA LEU A 7 -30.95 -27.57 -58.30
C LEU A 7 -29.46 -27.95 -58.21
N SER A 8 -28.59 -26.98 -58.19
CA SER A 8 -27.17 -27.20 -57.93
C SER A 8 -26.94 -27.31 -56.44
N ILE A 9 -26.65 -28.51 -55.95
CA ILE A 9 -26.17 -28.76 -54.58
C ILE A 9 -24.67 -28.44 -54.54
N LEU A 10 -24.31 -27.30 -53.89
CA LEU A 10 -22.93 -27.02 -53.49
C LEU A 10 -22.64 -27.85 -52.24
N LEU A 11 -21.88 -28.92 -52.37
CA LEU A 11 -21.22 -29.57 -51.23
C LEU A 11 -20.07 -28.65 -50.77
N PHE A 12 -20.27 -27.97 -49.64
CA PHE A 12 -19.16 -27.41 -48.85
C PHE A 12 -18.51 -28.59 -48.14
N ALA A 13 -17.37 -29.04 -48.65
CA ALA A 13 -16.44 -29.89 -47.92
C ALA A 13 -15.84 -29.02 -46.79
N ALA A 14 -16.34 -29.16 -45.58
CA ALA A 14 -15.63 -28.71 -44.40
C ALA A 14 -14.35 -29.55 -44.29
N ALA A 15 -13.23 -29.01 -44.77
CA ALA A 15 -11.94 -29.55 -44.47
C ALA A 15 -11.75 -29.35 -42.96
N CYS A 16 -12.03 -30.38 -42.17
CA CYS A 16 -11.45 -30.52 -40.84
C CYS A 16 -9.93 -30.58 -41.06
N PHE A 17 -9.24 -29.50 -40.78
CA PHE A 17 -7.81 -29.56 -40.50
C PHE A 17 -7.62 -30.42 -39.25
N ALA A 18 -7.49 -31.73 -39.42
CA ALA A 18 -6.92 -32.58 -38.42
C ALA A 18 -5.50 -32.04 -38.20
N SER A 19 -5.23 -31.49 -37.07
CA SER A 19 -3.86 -31.21 -36.63
C SER A 19 -3.13 -32.54 -36.71
N ASP A 20 -2.13 -32.65 -37.57
CA ASP A 20 -1.30 -33.84 -37.67
C ASP A 20 -0.60 -34.01 -36.33
N ALA A 21 -0.86 -35.11 -35.64
CA ALA A 21 -0.26 -35.45 -34.36
C ALA A 21 0.95 -36.34 -34.64
N ARG A 22 2.12 -36.01 -34.10
CA ARG A 22 3.31 -36.82 -34.20
C ARG A 22 3.65 -37.51 -32.89
N LYS A 23 4.08 -38.78 -33.00
CA LYS A 23 4.48 -39.58 -31.84
C LYS A 23 5.87 -39.20 -31.34
N VAL A 24 5.96 -38.92 -30.03
CA VAL A 24 7.23 -38.67 -29.38
C VAL A 24 7.46 -39.66 -28.25
N THR A 25 8.71 -39.81 -27.87
CA THR A 25 9.14 -40.69 -26.75
C THR A 25 10.11 -39.94 -25.85
N GLY A 26 10.29 -40.43 -24.64
CA GLY A 26 11.33 -39.87 -23.78
C GLY A 26 11.47 -40.57 -22.45
N SER A 27 12.29 -39.98 -21.59
CA SER A 27 12.55 -40.49 -20.24
C SER A 27 12.77 -39.38 -19.24
N VAL A 28 12.43 -39.67 -17.99
CA VAL A 28 12.71 -38.82 -16.83
C VAL A 28 13.53 -39.62 -15.81
N LYS A 29 14.65 -39.05 -15.37
CA LYS A 29 15.57 -39.70 -14.43
C LYS A 29 16.21 -38.68 -13.46
N CYS A 30 16.81 -39.21 -12.39
CA CYS A 30 17.68 -38.46 -11.49
C CYS A 30 19.00 -39.26 -11.37
N GLY A 31 20.06 -38.83 -12.05
CA GLY A 31 21.26 -39.64 -12.24
C GLY A 31 20.91 -40.95 -12.92
N GLU A 32 21.25 -42.09 -12.29
CA GLU A 32 20.91 -43.44 -12.78
C GLU A 32 19.49 -43.88 -12.41
N THR A 33 18.80 -43.21 -11.49
CA THR A 33 17.47 -43.59 -11.02
C THR A 33 16.39 -43.13 -11.99
N THR A 34 15.60 -44.04 -12.52
CA THR A 34 14.45 -43.71 -13.39
C THR A 34 13.26 -43.29 -12.52
N LEU A 35 12.50 -42.26 -12.99
CA LEU A 35 11.37 -41.69 -12.27
C LEU A 35 10.04 -42.07 -12.94
N SER A 36 9.24 -42.89 -12.25
CA SER A 36 7.90 -43.28 -12.70
C SER A 36 6.84 -42.26 -12.30
N SER A 37 5.69 -42.30 -12.98
CA SER A 37 4.52 -41.46 -12.69
C SER A 37 4.78 -39.96 -12.76
N VAL A 38 5.81 -39.53 -13.49
CA VAL A 38 6.04 -38.12 -13.77
C VAL A 38 5.13 -37.69 -14.91
N THR A 39 4.31 -36.71 -14.68
CA THR A 39 3.42 -36.14 -15.70
C THR A 39 4.23 -35.35 -16.74
N VAL A 40 3.96 -35.62 -18.01
CA VAL A 40 4.57 -34.97 -19.18
C VAL A 40 3.46 -34.42 -20.06
N THR A 41 3.68 -33.24 -20.64
CA THR A 41 2.69 -32.56 -21.48
C THR A 41 3.35 -31.77 -22.61
N ASP A 42 2.60 -31.51 -23.68
CA ASP A 42 2.93 -30.55 -24.73
C ASP A 42 2.16 -29.22 -24.59
N GLY A 43 1.45 -29.01 -23.47
CA GLY A 43 0.53 -27.88 -23.24
C GLY A 43 -0.91 -28.16 -23.69
N LYS A 44 -1.21 -29.36 -24.21
CA LYS A 44 -2.53 -29.80 -24.64
C LYS A 44 -2.81 -31.24 -24.21
N SER A 45 -1.92 -32.14 -24.50
CA SER A 45 -2.01 -33.58 -24.19
C SER A 45 -1.16 -33.91 -22.97
N PHE A 46 -1.56 -34.91 -22.22
CA PHE A 46 -0.87 -35.36 -21.00
C PHE A 46 -0.56 -36.86 -21.05
N THR A 47 0.58 -37.24 -20.54
CA THR A 47 0.97 -38.62 -20.30
C THR A 47 1.74 -38.75 -19.01
N GLN A 48 2.08 -39.95 -18.59
CA GLN A 48 2.95 -40.20 -17.43
C GLN A 48 4.06 -41.19 -17.78
N THR A 49 5.19 -41.06 -17.10
CA THR A 49 6.27 -42.03 -17.21
C THR A 49 5.87 -43.37 -16.59
N ASN A 50 6.25 -44.45 -17.25
CA ASN A 50 6.05 -45.83 -16.75
C ASN A 50 7.09 -46.20 -15.66
N ARG A 51 7.08 -47.43 -15.16
CA ARG A 51 7.99 -47.94 -14.11
C ARG A 51 9.47 -47.81 -14.47
N ASN A 52 9.80 -47.73 -15.75
CA ASN A 52 11.19 -47.57 -16.26
C ASN A 52 11.50 -46.08 -16.56
N GLY A 53 10.69 -45.14 -16.06
CA GLY A 53 10.87 -43.72 -16.29
C GLY A 53 10.65 -43.26 -17.75
N LYS A 54 10.05 -44.13 -18.61
CA LYS A 54 9.84 -43.84 -20.04
C LYS A 54 8.42 -43.38 -20.30
N PHE A 55 8.23 -42.49 -21.26
CA PHE A 55 6.95 -42.06 -21.78
C PHE A 55 6.87 -42.12 -23.30
N SER A 56 5.65 -42.19 -23.82
CA SER A 56 5.35 -42.06 -25.26
C SER A 56 3.93 -41.52 -25.38
N PHE A 57 3.74 -40.49 -26.22
CA PHE A 57 2.42 -39.93 -26.52
C PHE A 57 2.47 -39.16 -27.83
N ASP A 58 1.28 -38.86 -28.34
CA ASP A 58 1.12 -38.04 -29.55
C ASP A 58 1.01 -36.58 -29.16
N ILE A 59 1.84 -35.71 -29.69
CA ILE A 59 1.82 -34.26 -29.47
C ILE A 59 1.29 -33.55 -30.70
N ASP A 60 0.78 -32.34 -30.51
CA ASP A 60 0.41 -31.43 -31.59
C ASP A 60 1.69 -31.10 -32.44
N ASP A 61 1.62 -31.16 -33.76
CA ASP A 61 2.76 -30.82 -34.60
C ASP A 61 3.27 -29.39 -34.43
N ASN A 62 2.37 -28.49 -33.99
CA ASN A 62 2.69 -27.11 -33.66
C ASN A 62 3.07 -26.92 -32.18
N ALA A 63 3.22 -28.00 -31.40
CA ALA A 63 3.67 -27.88 -30.02
C ALA A 63 5.09 -27.24 -29.97
N GLU A 64 5.23 -26.15 -29.27
CA GLU A 64 6.51 -25.46 -29.12
C GLU A 64 7.40 -26.15 -28.06
N PHE A 65 6.79 -26.76 -27.06
CA PHE A 65 7.49 -27.40 -25.94
C PHE A 65 6.93 -28.81 -25.65
N VAL A 66 7.79 -29.68 -25.15
CA VAL A 66 7.43 -30.82 -24.30
C VAL A 66 8.05 -30.57 -22.93
N TYR A 67 7.24 -30.66 -21.87
CA TYR A 67 7.69 -30.34 -20.52
C TYR A 67 7.07 -31.27 -19.46
N ILE A 68 7.70 -31.33 -18.31
CA ILE A 68 7.28 -32.14 -17.19
C ILE A 68 6.66 -31.29 -16.09
N ILE A 69 5.68 -31.86 -15.38
CA ILE A 69 5.28 -31.36 -14.08
C ILE A 69 6.30 -31.91 -13.08
N THR A 70 7.26 -31.08 -12.68
CA THR A 70 8.38 -31.50 -11.83
C THR A 70 7.84 -32.13 -10.54
N PRO A 71 8.18 -33.41 -10.25
CA PRO A 71 7.63 -34.11 -9.08
C PRO A 71 8.23 -33.61 -7.77
N ALA A 72 7.53 -33.84 -6.67
CA ALA A 72 7.98 -33.50 -5.32
C ALA A 72 9.35 -34.14 -4.99
N GLY A 73 10.21 -33.39 -4.31
CA GLY A 73 11.55 -33.84 -3.94
C GLY A 73 12.59 -33.76 -5.05
N TYR A 74 12.24 -33.16 -6.19
CA TYR A 74 13.13 -32.96 -7.32
C TYR A 74 13.06 -31.53 -7.86
N VAL A 75 14.14 -31.14 -8.53
CA VAL A 75 14.24 -29.89 -9.30
C VAL A 75 14.94 -30.15 -10.62
N ALA A 76 14.53 -29.47 -11.68
CA ALA A 76 15.27 -29.45 -12.93
C ALA A 76 16.55 -28.60 -12.78
N ASP A 77 17.55 -28.82 -13.64
CA ASP A 77 18.74 -27.99 -13.66
C ASP A 77 18.37 -26.51 -13.88
N TRP A 78 18.87 -25.64 -13.01
CA TRP A 78 18.61 -24.20 -13.03
C TRP A 78 19.88 -23.33 -13.09
N THR A 79 21.01 -23.95 -13.35
CA THR A 79 22.31 -23.26 -13.45
C THR A 79 22.36 -22.22 -14.57
N SER A 80 21.46 -22.32 -15.56
CA SER A 80 21.31 -21.36 -16.65
C SER A 80 20.33 -20.20 -16.33
N GLY A 81 19.82 -20.11 -15.10
CA GLY A 81 18.95 -19.05 -14.63
C GLY A 81 17.57 -19.51 -14.16
N VAL A 82 16.89 -20.32 -14.96
CA VAL A 82 15.56 -20.83 -14.65
C VAL A 82 15.53 -22.36 -14.77
N PRO A 83 14.66 -23.06 -14.02
CA PRO A 83 14.62 -24.52 -14.09
C PRO A 83 14.28 -25.04 -15.49
N ALA A 84 15.12 -25.93 -16.01
CA ALA A 84 15.02 -26.50 -17.36
C ALA A 84 14.08 -27.72 -17.41
N PHE A 85 12.83 -27.56 -16.92
CA PHE A 85 11.79 -28.59 -16.90
C PHE A 85 11.14 -28.82 -18.27
N TYR A 86 11.51 -28.06 -19.29
CA TYR A 86 10.98 -28.09 -20.67
C TYR A 86 12.06 -28.34 -21.71
N ARG A 87 11.63 -28.76 -22.90
CA ARG A 87 12.46 -28.87 -24.09
C ARG A 87 11.68 -28.35 -25.29
N ARG A 88 12.36 -27.70 -26.26
CA ARG A 88 11.72 -27.33 -27.52
C ARG A 88 11.35 -28.55 -28.31
N ALA A 89 10.15 -28.52 -28.90
CA ALA A 89 9.59 -29.68 -29.57
C ALA A 89 9.88 -29.73 -31.08
N GLU A 90 10.24 -28.60 -31.70
CA GLU A 90 10.47 -28.52 -33.14
C GLU A 90 11.56 -29.52 -33.60
N GLY A 91 11.19 -30.41 -34.52
CA GLY A 91 12.10 -31.41 -35.10
C GLY A 91 12.61 -32.49 -34.13
N VAL A 92 12.13 -32.52 -32.88
CA VAL A 92 12.59 -33.45 -31.84
C VAL A 92 11.54 -34.53 -31.59
N SER A 93 11.95 -35.81 -31.70
CA SER A 93 11.08 -36.97 -31.42
C SER A 93 11.44 -37.70 -30.12
N LYS A 94 12.56 -37.39 -29.48
CA LYS A 94 13.02 -38.02 -28.26
C LYS A 94 13.44 -36.98 -27.23
N PHE A 95 12.85 -37.04 -26.03
CA PHE A 95 13.06 -36.05 -24.94
C PHE A 95 13.65 -36.73 -23.71
N GLU A 96 14.66 -36.09 -23.13
CA GLU A 96 15.34 -36.57 -21.92
C GLU A 96 15.33 -35.46 -20.86
N PHE A 97 14.83 -35.80 -19.67
CA PHE A 97 14.83 -34.94 -18.51
C PHE A 97 15.66 -35.57 -17.40
N ASN A 98 16.67 -34.87 -16.93
CA ASN A 98 17.49 -35.28 -15.81
C ASN A 98 17.27 -34.30 -14.66
N LEU A 99 16.71 -34.81 -13.56
CA LEU A 99 16.38 -34.03 -12.38
C LEU A 99 17.45 -34.17 -11.29
N GLN A 100 17.49 -33.25 -10.38
CA GLN A 100 18.33 -33.29 -9.20
C GLN A 100 17.42 -33.49 -7.98
N ARG A 101 17.86 -34.26 -6.97
CA ARG A 101 17.12 -34.37 -5.70
C ARG A 101 17.25 -33.08 -4.91
N THR A 102 16.13 -32.60 -4.40
CA THR A 102 16.10 -31.62 -3.30
C THR A 102 16.07 -32.39 -1.98
N GLY A 103 16.57 -31.79 -0.89
CA GLY A 103 16.44 -32.40 0.44
C GLY A 103 14.97 -32.69 0.72
N GLY A 104 14.57 -33.97 0.75
CA GLY A 104 13.16 -34.37 0.82
C GLY A 104 12.51 -33.98 2.16
N GLY A 105 11.42 -33.27 2.11
CA GLY A 105 10.58 -32.92 3.25
C GLY A 105 9.23 -32.41 2.78
N MET A 106 8.27 -32.41 3.72
CA MET A 106 6.95 -31.79 3.51
C MET A 106 6.99 -30.27 3.73
N ASP A 107 8.10 -29.78 4.29
CA ASP A 107 8.34 -28.39 4.61
C ASP A 107 9.08 -27.71 3.45
N TYR A 108 8.64 -26.52 3.09
CA TYR A 108 9.21 -25.76 1.98
C TYR A 108 8.94 -24.25 2.12
N ASN A 109 9.66 -23.46 1.33
CA ASN A 109 9.48 -22.02 1.26
C ASN A 109 9.27 -21.58 -0.19
N ILE A 110 8.44 -20.55 -0.37
CA ILE A 110 8.26 -19.84 -1.63
C ILE A 110 8.65 -18.38 -1.39
N VAL A 111 9.67 -17.90 -2.11
CA VAL A 111 10.10 -16.50 -2.11
C VAL A 111 9.48 -15.83 -3.32
N ALA A 112 8.47 -14.98 -3.12
CA ALA A 112 7.70 -14.36 -4.20
C ALA A 112 8.15 -12.90 -4.39
N MET A 113 8.78 -12.61 -5.49
CA MET A 113 9.23 -11.30 -5.94
C MET A 113 8.35 -10.83 -7.10
N ALA A 114 7.91 -9.57 -7.09
CA ALA A 114 7.05 -9.00 -8.12
C ALA A 114 7.69 -7.78 -8.78
N ASP A 115 7.38 -7.59 -10.05
CA ASP A 115 7.57 -6.34 -10.79
C ASP A 115 8.99 -5.75 -10.68
N PRO A 116 10.07 -6.44 -11.05
CA PRO A 116 11.40 -5.85 -11.16
C PRO A 116 11.45 -4.70 -12.16
N GLN A 117 10.65 -4.75 -13.20
CA GLN A 117 10.45 -3.70 -14.22
C GLN A 117 11.76 -3.01 -14.66
N VAL A 118 12.73 -3.82 -15.03
CA VAL A 118 14.03 -3.34 -15.47
C VAL A 118 13.90 -2.81 -16.90
N TYR A 119 14.21 -1.52 -17.07
CA TYR A 119 14.16 -0.85 -18.37
C TYR A 119 15.53 -0.50 -18.93
N SER A 120 16.49 -0.14 -18.08
CA SER A 120 17.83 0.33 -18.47
C SER A 120 18.93 -0.47 -17.79
N ASP A 121 20.15 -0.28 -18.23
CA ASP A 121 21.32 -0.89 -17.58
C ASP A 121 21.53 -0.36 -16.17
N GLU A 122 21.13 0.90 -15.91
CA GLU A 122 21.13 1.50 -14.56
C GLU A 122 20.13 0.77 -13.65
N HIS A 123 18.88 0.60 -14.10
CA HIS A 123 17.87 -0.16 -13.36
C HIS A 123 18.32 -1.62 -13.15
N PHE A 124 18.99 -2.20 -14.15
CA PHE A 124 19.55 -3.54 -14.01
C PHE A 124 20.62 -3.60 -12.92
N ALA A 125 21.51 -2.63 -12.88
CA ALA A 125 22.54 -2.53 -11.83
C ALA A 125 21.91 -2.35 -10.43
N MET A 126 20.83 -1.58 -10.31
CA MET A 126 20.06 -1.44 -9.07
C MET A 126 19.44 -2.78 -8.66
N PHE A 127 18.80 -3.50 -9.58
CA PHE A 127 18.21 -4.82 -9.33
C PHE A 127 19.27 -5.86 -8.93
N ALA A 128 20.37 -5.95 -9.67
CA ALA A 128 21.49 -6.87 -9.40
C ALA A 128 22.26 -6.54 -8.10
N GLY A 129 22.06 -5.33 -7.56
CA GLY A 129 22.65 -4.85 -6.32
C GLY A 129 21.88 -5.31 -5.09
N GLU A 130 21.31 -4.36 -4.34
CA GLU A 130 20.67 -4.61 -3.04
C GLU A 130 19.55 -5.65 -3.07
N PRO A 131 18.61 -5.66 -4.05
CA PRO A 131 17.54 -6.65 -4.11
C PRO A 131 18.03 -8.10 -4.22
N ILE A 132 18.93 -8.38 -5.16
CA ILE A 132 19.47 -9.74 -5.35
C ILE A 132 20.30 -10.18 -4.14
N ILE A 133 21.07 -9.29 -3.54
CA ILE A 133 21.85 -9.58 -2.33
C ILE A 133 20.93 -9.89 -1.15
N ASP A 134 19.86 -9.12 -0.98
CA ASP A 134 18.87 -9.33 0.10
C ASP A 134 18.11 -10.65 -0.10
N LEU A 135 17.66 -10.95 -1.33
CA LEU A 135 17.06 -12.23 -1.69
C LEU A 135 17.97 -13.41 -1.37
N ALA A 136 19.26 -13.34 -1.78
CA ALA A 136 20.25 -14.38 -1.51
C ALA A 136 20.46 -14.60 0.00
N LYS A 137 20.54 -13.50 0.76
CA LYS A 137 20.67 -13.56 2.23
C LYS A 137 19.45 -14.20 2.87
N THR A 138 18.26 -13.83 2.43
CA THR A 138 17.01 -14.42 2.93
C THR A 138 16.91 -15.90 2.57
N ALA A 139 17.13 -16.26 1.30
CA ALA A 139 17.09 -17.64 0.83
C ALA A 139 18.05 -18.54 1.61
N LYS A 140 19.27 -18.07 1.89
CA LYS A 140 20.27 -18.79 2.70
C LYS A 140 19.84 -19.01 4.14
N GLY A 141 18.99 -18.14 4.69
CA GLY A 141 18.49 -18.23 6.06
C GLY A 141 17.22 -19.08 6.21
N LEU A 142 16.64 -19.59 5.13
CA LEU A 142 15.44 -20.42 5.16
C LEU A 142 15.80 -21.90 5.34
N ASP A 143 15.12 -22.56 6.24
CA ASP A 143 15.25 -24.00 6.43
C ASP A 143 14.40 -24.78 5.41
N GLY A 144 14.93 -25.92 4.93
CA GLY A 144 14.22 -26.80 4.00
C GLY A 144 14.33 -26.39 2.53
N VAL A 145 13.43 -26.94 1.71
CA VAL A 145 13.40 -26.69 0.26
C VAL A 145 12.87 -25.29 -0.01
N SER A 146 13.61 -24.49 -0.73
CA SER A 146 13.22 -23.13 -1.08
C SER A 146 13.18 -22.94 -2.59
N VAL A 147 12.15 -22.30 -3.09
CA VAL A 147 11.99 -21.88 -4.49
C VAL A 147 11.62 -20.39 -4.57
N GLY A 148 11.96 -19.76 -5.67
CA GLY A 148 11.54 -18.39 -5.98
C GLY A 148 10.44 -18.36 -7.04
N LEU A 149 9.58 -17.36 -6.96
CA LEU A 149 8.65 -16.95 -8.01
C LEU A 149 8.97 -15.51 -8.42
N SER A 150 9.17 -15.26 -9.71
CA SER A 150 9.17 -13.91 -10.26
C SER A 150 7.82 -13.65 -10.90
N LEU A 151 7.00 -12.82 -10.27
CA LEU A 151 5.57 -12.67 -10.55
C LEU A 151 5.24 -11.76 -11.75
N GLY A 152 6.10 -11.76 -12.76
CA GLY A 152 5.91 -11.00 -13.99
C GLY A 152 6.45 -9.57 -13.94
N ASP A 153 6.38 -8.90 -15.09
CA ASP A 153 6.97 -7.60 -15.33
C ASP A 153 8.45 -7.58 -14.92
N ILE A 154 9.17 -8.62 -15.36
CA ILE A 154 10.62 -8.77 -15.10
C ILE A 154 11.38 -7.68 -15.85
N CYS A 155 11.07 -7.50 -17.13
CA CYS A 155 11.52 -6.34 -17.90
C CYS A 155 10.41 -5.28 -18.00
N TRP A 156 10.74 -4.13 -18.59
CA TRP A 156 9.76 -3.12 -19.00
C TRP A 156 9.95 -2.86 -20.49
N ASP A 157 9.22 -3.62 -21.32
CA ASP A 157 9.19 -3.51 -22.78
C ASP A 157 10.57 -3.67 -23.46
N ARG A 158 11.57 -4.24 -22.73
CA ARG A 158 12.92 -4.57 -23.21
C ARG A 158 13.21 -6.05 -23.01
N ILE A 159 12.69 -6.85 -23.92
CA ILE A 159 12.67 -8.33 -23.78
C ILE A 159 14.05 -8.97 -23.63
N GLU A 160 15.12 -8.35 -24.14
CA GLU A 160 16.49 -8.83 -23.98
C GLU A 160 17.01 -8.76 -22.54
N ILE A 161 16.40 -7.97 -21.68
CA ILE A 161 16.70 -7.91 -20.24
C ILE A 161 16.51 -9.29 -19.58
N LEU A 162 15.62 -10.13 -20.11
CA LEU A 162 15.39 -11.48 -19.59
C LEU A 162 16.64 -12.36 -19.66
N ASP A 163 17.54 -12.12 -20.62
CA ASP A 163 18.83 -12.84 -20.69
C ASP A 163 19.80 -12.38 -19.60
N MET A 164 19.74 -11.12 -19.21
CA MET A 164 20.52 -10.57 -18.09
C MET A 164 19.93 -11.04 -16.75
N TYR A 165 18.60 -11.02 -16.62
CA TYR A 165 17.88 -11.53 -15.46
C TYR A 165 18.28 -12.97 -15.13
N LYS A 166 18.31 -13.87 -16.13
CA LYS A 166 18.72 -15.28 -15.94
C LYS A 166 20.10 -15.42 -15.30
N LYS A 167 21.05 -14.56 -15.67
CA LYS A 167 22.41 -14.58 -15.12
C LYS A 167 22.45 -14.10 -13.66
N GLU A 168 21.62 -13.14 -13.31
CA GLU A 168 21.62 -12.56 -11.96
C GLU A 168 20.81 -13.36 -10.96
N ILE A 169 19.66 -13.90 -11.38
CA ILE A 169 18.74 -14.58 -10.46
C ILE A 169 19.36 -15.84 -9.83
N VAL A 170 20.31 -16.49 -10.52
CA VAL A 170 21.07 -17.63 -9.99
C VAL A 170 21.82 -17.28 -8.71
N ARG A 171 22.24 -16.03 -8.54
CA ARG A 171 22.98 -15.56 -7.36
C ARG A 171 22.15 -15.62 -6.08
N THR A 172 20.83 -15.73 -6.19
CA THR A 172 19.96 -15.96 -5.02
C THR A 172 20.18 -17.30 -4.35
N GLY A 173 20.77 -18.28 -5.05
CA GLY A 173 21.07 -19.62 -4.52
C GLY A 173 19.88 -20.56 -4.49
N ILE A 174 18.72 -20.19 -5.02
CA ILE A 174 17.53 -21.03 -5.15
C ILE A 174 16.95 -20.95 -6.58
N PRO A 175 16.24 -22.00 -7.05
CA PRO A 175 15.61 -21.98 -8.37
C PRO A 175 14.43 -20.99 -8.39
N PHE A 176 14.43 -20.05 -9.35
CA PHE A 176 13.33 -19.14 -9.59
C PHE A 176 12.49 -19.57 -10.78
N TYR A 177 11.18 -19.61 -10.59
CA TYR A 177 10.18 -19.94 -11.60
C TYR A 177 9.50 -18.65 -12.07
N PRO A 178 9.69 -18.24 -13.34
CA PRO A 178 9.17 -16.99 -13.85
C PRO A 178 7.70 -17.09 -14.23
N VAL A 179 6.94 -16.05 -13.91
CA VAL A 179 5.59 -15.75 -14.41
C VAL A 179 5.73 -14.68 -15.48
N ILE A 180 4.95 -14.73 -16.53
CA ILE A 180 4.91 -13.66 -17.53
C ILE A 180 4.04 -12.49 -17.06
N GLY A 181 4.54 -11.25 -17.22
CA GLY A 181 3.79 -10.02 -16.98
C GLY A 181 3.46 -9.27 -18.27
N ASN A 182 2.69 -8.19 -18.18
CA ASN A 182 2.32 -7.45 -19.39
C ASN A 182 3.50 -6.74 -20.07
N HIS A 183 4.53 -6.36 -19.32
CA HIS A 183 5.76 -5.77 -19.84
C HIS A 183 6.79 -6.83 -20.32
N ASP A 184 6.52 -8.11 -20.08
CA ASP A 184 7.28 -9.24 -20.63
C ASP A 184 6.67 -9.74 -21.95
N HIS A 185 5.53 -9.19 -22.38
CA HIS A 185 4.97 -9.33 -23.72
C HIS A 185 5.51 -8.23 -24.62
N GLU A 186 5.67 -8.55 -25.90
CA GLU A 186 6.01 -7.58 -26.95
C GLU A 186 4.69 -6.98 -27.48
N ASP A 187 4.27 -5.84 -26.94
CA ASP A 187 2.97 -5.21 -27.14
C ASP A 187 2.75 -4.67 -28.57
N ASN A 188 3.82 -4.61 -29.38
CA ASN A 188 3.81 -4.28 -30.80
C ASN A 188 3.55 -5.49 -31.72
N LEU A 189 3.51 -6.73 -31.17
CA LEU A 189 3.20 -7.94 -31.91
C LEU A 189 1.72 -8.30 -31.78
N LYS A 190 1.11 -8.67 -32.90
CA LYS A 190 -0.33 -8.95 -32.97
C LYS A 190 -0.64 -10.39 -32.60
N GLY A 191 -1.47 -10.57 -31.59
CA GLY A 191 -1.89 -11.87 -31.12
C GLY A 191 -1.17 -12.30 -29.85
N ASP A 192 -1.86 -13.12 -29.09
CA ASP A 192 -1.40 -13.57 -27.77
C ASP A 192 -0.14 -14.43 -27.85
N HIS A 193 -0.11 -15.33 -28.79
CA HIS A 193 1.04 -16.22 -29.01
C HIS A 193 2.27 -15.45 -29.49
N GLU A 194 2.11 -14.50 -30.40
CA GLU A 194 3.21 -13.72 -30.95
C GLU A 194 3.78 -12.76 -29.91
N SER A 195 2.92 -12.11 -29.12
CA SER A 195 3.35 -11.15 -28.11
C SER A 195 4.20 -11.77 -26.99
N SER A 196 4.00 -13.04 -26.67
CA SER A 196 4.77 -13.76 -25.66
C SER A 196 5.99 -14.53 -26.23
N ALA A 197 6.26 -14.44 -27.56
CA ALA A 197 7.32 -15.22 -28.22
C ALA A 197 8.72 -14.94 -27.65
N GLY A 198 9.04 -13.67 -27.39
CA GLY A 198 10.32 -13.27 -26.81
C GLY A 198 10.54 -13.82 -25.39
N TYR A 199 9.48 -13.87 -24.57
CA TYR A 199 9.49 -14.51 -23.25
C TYR A 199 9.71 -16.03 -23.41
N ARG A 200 8.88 -16.72 -24.23
CA ARG A 200 9.00 -18.18 -24.44
C ARG A 200 10.36 -18.60 -24.99
N LEU A 201 10.96 -17.75 -25.83
CA LEU A 201 12.31 -18.02 -26.34
C LEU A 201 13.34 -18.13 -25.21
N ARG A 202 13.20 -17.35 -24.14
CA ARG A 202 14.21 -17.18 -23.09
C ARG A 202 13.90 -17.95 -21.81
N LEU A 203 12.61 -18.02 -21.44
CA LEU A 203 12.17 -18.50 -20.13
C LEU A 203 11.29 -19.77 -20.20
N GLY A 204 10.83 -20.17 -21.37
CA GLY A 204 10.05 -21.40 -21.59
C GLY A 204 8.54 -21.15 -21.59
N PRO A 205 7.73 -22.21 -21.36
CA PRO A 205 6.28 -22.12 -21.44
C PRO A 205 5.69 -21.17 -20.39
N GLU A 206 4.63 -20.43 -20.75
CA GLU A 206 3.93 -19.47 -19.89
C GLU A 206 3.01 -20.15 -18.85
N ASN A 207 2.52 -21.36 -19.21
CA ASN A 207 1.62 -22.13 -18.35
C ASN A 207 2.28 -23.46 -17.99
N TYR A 208 2.59 -23.67 -16.71
CA TYR A 208 3.26 -24.86 -16.23
C TYR A 208 2.98 -25.10 -14.73
N ALA A 209 3.46 -26.23 -14.19
CA ALA A 209 3.30 -26.52 -12.78
C ALA A 209 4.47 -27.36 -12.24
N PHE A 210 4.59 -27.39 -10.93
CA PHE A 210 5.55 -28.23 -10.20
C PHE A 210 5.06 -28.51 -8.78
N TYR A 211 5.53 -29.60 -8.19
CA TYR A 211 5.17 -30.00 -6.82
C TYR A 211 6.20 -29.52 -5.80
N LEU A 212 5.70 -29.08 -4.63
CA LEU A 212 6.47 -28.81 -3.41
C LEU A 212 5.86 -29.63 -2.27
N GLY A 213 6.62 -30.59 -1.73
CA GLY A 213 6.05 -31.54 -0.79
C GLY A 213 4.85 -32.27 -1.41
N LYS A 214 3.68 -32.19 -0.78
CA LYS A 214 2.43 -32.74 -1.35
C LYS A 214 1.60 -31.73 -2.13
N ASP A 215 2.00 -30.46 -2.11
CA ASP A 215 1.26 -29.33 -2.66
C ASP A 215 1.75 -29.00 -4.07
N ILE A 216 0.97 -28.26 -4.85
CA ILE A 216 1.30 -27.92 -6.22
C ILE A 216 1.34 -26.41 -6.43
N VAL A 217 2.34 -25.94 -7.18
CA VAL A 217 2.40 -24.58 -7.72
C VAL A 217 2.03 -24.64 -9.19
N ILE A 218 1.04 -23.87 -9.59
CA ILE A 218 0.55 -23.72 -10.96
C ILE A 218 0.87 -22.30 -11.40
N VAL A 219 1.65 -22.16 -12.45
CA VAL A 219 2.00 -20.85 -13.04
C VAL A 219 1.13 -20.64 -14.26
N LEU A 220 0.45 -19.49 -14.33
CA LEU A 220 -0.49 -19.17 -15.39
C LEU A 220 -0.23 -17.78 -15.96
N ASP A 221 -0.26 -17.71 -17.28
CA ASP A 221 -0.42 -16.45 -18.00
C ASP A 221 -1.88 -15.99 -17.86
N ASN A 222 -2.09 -14.79 -17.34
CA ASN A 222 -3.39 -14.17 -17.20
C ASN A 222 -3.51 -12.82 -17.94
N ILE A 223 -2.75 -12.69 -19.03
CA ILE A 223 -2.73 -11.54 -19.93
C ILE A 223 -2.99 -12.03 -21.35
N ILE A 224 -3.83 -11.34 -22.07
CA ILE A 224 -4.22 -11.70 -23.44
C ILE A 224 -4.03 -10.48 -24.34
N TYR A 225 -3.27 -10.62 -25.41
CA TYR A 225 -3.16 -9.65 -26.49
C TYR A 225 -3.97 -10.12 -27.70
N ASP A 226 -4.85 -9.27 -28.23
CA ASP A 226 -5.61 -9.60 -29.43
C ASP A 226 -4.90 -9.15 -30.73
N ALA A 227 -5.49 -9.50 -31.87
CA ALA A 227 -4.95 -9.12 -33.18
C ALA A 227 -4.94 -7.59 -33.44
N ASN A 228 -5.58 -6.80 -32.57
CA ASN A 228 -5.62 -5.33 -32.63
C ASN A 228 -4.66 -4.70 -31.62
N LEU A 229 -3.73 -5.46 -31.04
CA LEU A 229 -2.78 -5.02 -30.00
C LEU A 229 -3.47 -4.59 -28.71
N LYS A 230 -4.71 -5.02 -28.48
CA LYS A 230 -5.44 -4.69 -27.26
C LYS A 230 -5.16 -5.73 -26.19
N MET A 231 -4.63 -5.28 -25.07
CA MET A 231 -4.42 -6.07 -23.88
C MET A 231 -5.75 -6.23 -23.10
N THR A 232 -6.02 -7.45 -22.66
CA THR A 232 -7.09 -7.78 -21.72
C THR A 232 -6.57 -8.75 -20.66
N HIS A 233 -7.17 -8.72 -19.47
CA HIS A 233 -6.81 -9.64 -18.39
C HIS A 233 -7.71 -10.88 -18.40
N GLY A 234 -7.15 -12.03 -18.10
CA GLY A 234 -7.85 -13.30 -18.03
C GLY A 234 -7.05 -14.44 -18.62
N TYR A 235 -7.72 -15.54 -18.89
CA TYR A 235 -7.07 -16.77 -19.37
C TYR A 235 -7.63 -17.14 -20.74
N THR A 236 -6.74 -17.64 -21.60
CA THR A 236 -7.17 -18.23 -22.88
C THR A 236 -7.98 -19.52 -22.65
N ASP A 237 -8.79 -19.91 -23.63
CA ASP A 237 -9.52 -21.18 -23.54
C ASP A 237 -8.57 -22.38 -23.50
N LYS A 238 -7.39 -22.27 -24.14
CA LYS A 238 -6.29 -23.23 -24.09
C LYS A 238 -5.72 -23.38 -22.66
N CYS A 239 -5.46 -22.26 -21.98
CA CYS A 239 -5.01 -22.25 -20.60
C CYS A 239 -6.01 -22.95 -19.66
N ILE A 240 -7.29 -22.63 -19.78
CA ILE A 240 -8.35 -23.25 -18.97
C ILE A 240 -8.49 -24.75 -19.24
N ALA A 241 -8.38 -25.17 -20.51
CA ALA A 241 -8.39 -26.59 -20.88
C ALA A 241 -7.20 -27.33 -20.27
N TRP A 242 -6.01 -26.73 -20.31
CA TRP A 242 -4.80 -27.27 -19.72
C TRP A 242 -4.92 -27.43 -18.19
N VAL A 243 -5.40 -26.39 -17.47
CA VAL A 243 -5.66 -26.46 -16.03
C VAL A 243 -6.64 -27.58 -15.68
N ARG A 244 -7.73 -27.72 -16.46
CA ARG A 244 -8.73 -28.77 -16.24
C ARG A 244 -8.13 -30.19 -16.33
N GLU A 245 -7.27 -30.41 -17.33
CA GLU A 245 -6.56 -31.69 -17.48
C GLU A 245 -5.54 -31.92 -16.37
N LEU A 246 -4.78 -30.90 -16.00
CA LEU A 246 -3.81 -30.96 -14.90
C LEU A 246 -4.49 -31.37 -13.59
N LEU A 247 -5.60 -30.72 -13.24
CA LEU A 247 -6.32 -30.95 -11.99
C LEU A 247 -6.86 -32.38 -11.82
N LYS A 248 -7.05 -33.15 -12.90
CA LYS A 248 -7.42 -34.57 -12.81
C LYS A 248 -6.36 -35.44 -12.12
N ASN A 249 -5.10 -34.97 -12.13
CA ASN A 249 -3.95 -35.67 -11.56
C ASN A 249 -3.44 -35.04 -10.24
N VAL A 250 -4.09 -33.96 -9.76
CA VAL A 250 -3.72 -33.29 -8.51
C VAL A 250 -4.53 -33.86 -7.34
N PRO A 251 -3.90 -34.44 -6.31
CA PRO A 251 -4.61 -34.99 -5.15
C PRO A 251 -5.54 -33.95 -4.50
N GLU A 252 -6.69 -34.40 -4.00
CA GLU A 252 -7.70 -33.49 -3.43
C GLU A 252 -7.20 -32.77 -2.17
N GLU A 253 -6.35 -33.41 -1.41
CA GLU A 253 -5.75 -32.88 -0.17
C GLU A 253 -4.57 -31.93 -0.40
N ALA A 254 -4.08 -31.76 -1.64
CA ALA A 254 -3.01 -30.84 -1.96
C ALA A 254 -3.48 -29.38 -1.83
N ASP A 255 -2.70 -28.56 -1.12
CA ASP A 255 -2.86 -27.10 -1.24
C ASP A 255 -2.39 -26.67 -2.64
N ILE A 256 -3.09 -25.72 -3.23
CA ILE A 256 -2.77 -25.19 -4.58
C ILE A 256 -2.28 -23.76 -4.45
N TYR A 257 -1.11 -23.49 -5.00
CA TYR A 257 -0.62 -22.13 -5.21
C TYR A 257 -0.76 -21.81 -6.69
N VAL A 258 -1.43 -20.69 -7.00
CA VAL A 258 -1.52 -20.20 -8.39
C VAL A 258 -0.71 -18.92 -8.50
N ALA A 259 0.41 -19.01 -9.19
CA ALA A 259 1.26 -17.85 -9.48
C ALA A 259 0.85 -17.25 -10.83
N GLN A 260 0.48 -15.99 -10.84
CA GLN A 260 0.07 -15.22 -12.02
C GLN A 260 0.41 -13.75 -11.82
N HIS A 261 0.43 -12.96 -12.90
CA HIS A 261 0.83 -11.57 -12.77
C HIS A 261 -0.27 -10.66 -12.21
N VAL A 262 -1.42 -10.62 -12.85
CA VAL A 262 -2.51 -9.67 -12.52
C VAL A 262 -3.37 -10.20 -11.38
N PRO A 263 -3.58 -9.42 -10.29
CA PRO A 263 -4.43 -9.83 -9.17
C PRO A 263 -5.91 -9.79 -9.54
N PHE A 264 -6.70 -10.64 -8.91
CA PHE A 264 -8.15 -10.64 -9.10
C PHE A 264 -8.81 -9.39 -8.54
N LYS A 265 -8.47 -8.99 -7.32
CA LYS A 265 -9.15 -7.88 -6.66
C LYS A 265 -10.67 -7.99 -6.87
N ASP A 266 -11.36 -6.89 -7.18
CA ASP A 266 -12.81 -6.88 -7.49
C ASP A 266 -13.11 -7.15 -8.98
N LYS A 267 -12.17 -7.76 -9.72
CA LYS A 267 -12.21 -7.82 -11.19
C LYS A 267 -12.51 -9.21 -11.76
N ILE A 268 -12.72 -10.25 -10.95
CA ILE A 268 -12.92 -11.63 -11.44
C ILE A 268 -13.95 -11.69 -12.57
N LYS A 269 -15.10 -11.05 -12.40
CA LYS A 269 -16.18 -11.03 -13.43
C LYS A 269 -15.82 -10.27 -14.71
N LYS A 270 -14.77 -9.43 -14.67
CA LYS A 270 -14.30 -8.64 -15.81
C LYS A 270 -13.12 -9.28 -16.53
N MET A 271 -12.48 -10.26 -15.92
CA MET A 271 -11.36 -11.01 -16.50
C MET A 271 -11.89 -12.22 -17.26
N LYS A 272 -11.42 -12.39 -18.49
CA LYS A 272 -11.84 -13.52 -19.35
C LYS A 272 -11.56 -14.85 -18.63
N ASN A 273 -12.53 -15.75 -18.57
CA ASN A 273 -12.46 -17.10 -17.99
C ASN A 273 -12.04 -17.18 -16.51
N ALA A 274 -11.86 -16.06 -15.79
CA ALA A 274 -11.44 -16.08 -14.39
C ALA A 274 -12.49 -16.73 -13.47
N THR A 275 -13.80 -16.47 -13.72
CA THR A 275 -14.88 -17.15 -12.99
C THR A 275 -14.80 -18.66 -13.16
N GLN A 276 -14.52 -19.15 -14.38
CA GLN A 276 -14.39 -20.58 -14.67
C GLN A 276 -13.20 -21.20 -13.93
N LEU A 277 -12.06 -20.52 -13.86
CA LEU A 277 -10.91 -20.97 -13.07
C LEU A 277 -11.26 -21.09 -11.60
N VAL A 278 -11.85 -20.05 -11.01
CA VAL A 278 -12.28 -20.06 -9.60
C VAL A 278 -13.26 -21.20 -9.31
N GLU A 279 -14.21 -21.45 -10.21
CA GLU A 279 -15.14 -22.58 -10.08
C GLU A 279 -14.47 -23.95 -10.13
N MET A 280 -13.48 -24.14 -10.99
CA MET A 280 -12.69 -25.39 -11.05
C MET A 280 -11.87 -25.64 -9.77
N LEU A 281 -11.47 -24.57 -9.09
CA LEU A 281 -10.66 -24.63 -7.86
C LEU A 281 -11.53 -24.64 -6.58
N ARG A 282 -12.84 -24.47 -6.70
CA ARG A 282 -13.77 -24.38 -5.57
C ARG A 282 -13.73 -25.64 -4.72
N GLY A 283 -13.70 -25.46 -3.40
CA GLY A 283 -13.58 -26.55 -2.42
C GLY A 283 -12.14 -26.90 -2.06
N ARG A 284 -11.15 -26.47 -2.86
CA ARG A 284 -9.73 -26.66 -2.59
C ARG A 284 -9.21 -25.51 -1.72
N LYS A 285 -8.09 -25.72 -1.06
CA LYS A 285 -7.34 -24.62 -0.41
C LYS A 285 -6.40 -24.01 -1.43
N VAL A 286 -6.66 -22.75 -1.81
CA VAL A 286 -5.95 -22.07 -2.90
C VAL A 286 -5.37 -20.75 -2.43
N THR A 287 -4.09 -20.55 -2.74
CA THR A 287 -3.40 -19.28 -2.54
C THR A 287 -2.94 -18.76 -3.91
N PHE A 288 -3.58 -17.71 -4.42
CA PHE A 288 -3.05 -16.96 -5.55
C PHE A 288 -1.91 -16.07 -5.06
N ILE A 289 -0.85 -15.95 -5.86
CA ILE A 289 0.31 -15.12 -5.59
C ILE A 289 0.52 -14.26 -6.84
N THR A 290 0.39 -12.93 -6.68
CA THR A 290 0.28 -12.00 -7.80
C THR A 290 1.15 -10.75 -7.62
N GLY A 291 1.39 -9.99 -8.72
CA GLY A 291 2.12 -8.73 -8.77
C GLY A 291 1.30 -7.58 -9.37
N HIS A 292 1.87 -6.87 -10.36
CA HIS A 292 1.23 -5.90 -11.25
C HIS A 292 0.77 -4.58 -10.61
N SER A 293 0.22 -4.60 -9.43
CA SER A 293 -0.39 -3.40 -8.85
C SER A 293 0.60 -2.50 -8.10
N HIS A 294 1.83 -2.97 -7.86
CA HIS A 294 2.83 -2.34 -7.02
C HIS A 294 2.30 -2.00 -5.62
N LYS A 295 1.49 -2.90 -5.06
CA LYS A 295 0.90 -2.78 -3.72
C LYS A 295 0.98 -4.12 -3.01
N ASN A 296 1.16 -4.09 -1.70
CA ASN A 296 1.07 -5.31 -0.92
C ASN A 296 -0.34 -5.43 -0.29
N THR A 297 -1.13 -6.38 -0.77
CA THR A 297 -2.52 -6.52 -0.34
C THR A 297 -2.96 -7.98 -0.38
N ILE A 298 -3.76 -8.40 0.61
CA ILE A 298 -4.39 -9.71 0.64
C ILE A 298 -5.88 -9.55 0.33
N TYR A 299 -6.36 -10.25 -0.70
CA TYR A 299 -7.77 -10.27 -1.09
C TYR A 299 -8.38 -11.63 -0.76
N ASN A 300 -9.52 -11.65 -0.08
CA ASN A 300 -10.33 -12.84 0.08
C ASN A 300 -11.20 -13.01 -1.17
N ILE A 301 -11.05 -14.13 -1.89
CA ILE A 301 -11.81 -14.46 -3.10
C ILE A 301 -13.05 -15.25 -2.71
N GLU A 302 -12.85 -16.41 -2.07
CA GLU A 302 -13.88 -17.27 -1.52
C GLU A 302 -13.37 -17.91 -0.22
N LYS A 303 -14.21 -18.73 0.43
CA LYS A 303 -13.76 -19.53 1.57
C LYS A 303 -12.59 -20.44 1.16
N ASN A 304 -11.49 -20.40 1.88
CA ASN A 304 -10.25 -21.11 1.61
C ASN A 304 -9.51 -20.68 0.31
N MET A 305 -9.84 -19.52 -0.23
CA MET A 305 -9.22 -19.00 -1.44
C MET A 305 -8.82 -17.53 -1.24
N THR A 306 -7.53 -17.24 -1.27
CA THR A 306 -6.96 -15.90 -1.07
C THR A 306 -6.05 -15.51 -2.23
N ASP A 307 -5.94 -14.22 -2.50
CA ASP A 307 -4.99 -13.65 -3.46
C ASP A 307 -4.02 -12.72 -2.71
N HIS A 308 -2.75 -13.08 -2.71
CA HIS A 308 -1.66 -12.30 -2.13
C HIS A 308 -0.99 -11.50 -3.23
N ASN A 309 -1.41 -10.26 -3.37
CA ASN A 309 -0.75 -9.31 -4.26
C ASN A 309 0.50 -8.76 -3.57
N VAL A 310 1.65 -9.01 -4.18
CA VAL A 310 2.97 -8.64 -3.65
C VAL A 310 3.38 -7.28 -4.21
N ALA A 311 3.88 -6.40 -3.35
CA ALA A 311 4.43 -5.12 -3.76
C ALA A 311 5.68 -5.28 -4.64
N SER A 312 5.95 -4.27 -5.45
CA SER A 312 7.08 -4.28 -6.37
C SER A 312 8.43 -4.28 -5.66
N ILE A 313 9.36 -5.07 -6.17
CA ILE A 313 10.75 -5.04 -5.70
C ILE A 313 11.53 -3.82 -6.19
N CYS A 314 10.99 -3.07 -7.15
CA CYS A 314 11.59 -1.83 -7.65
C CYS A 314 11.04 -0.56 -6.96
N GLY A 315 10.19 -0.70 -5.92
CA GLY A 315 9.45 0.43 -5.39
C GLY A 315 8.48 1.02 -6.42
N ALA A 316 8.47 2.34 -6.62
CA ALA A 316 7.79 2.92 -7.76
C ALA A 316 8.80 3.17 -8.89
N TRP A 317 8.97 2.15 -9.73
CA TRP A 317 9.77 2.20 -10.98
C TRP A 317 11.23 2.67 -10.80
N TRP A 318 11.88 2.25 -9.72
CA TRP A 318 13.26 2.65 -9.37
C TRP A 318 13.44 4.15 -9.02
N GLU A 319 12.36 4.94 -9.05
CA GLU A 319 12.39 6.36 -8.70
C GLU A 319 12.29 6.58 -7.19
N THR A 320 11.67 5.63 -6.47
CA THR A 320 11.47 5.65 -5.02
C THR A 320 11.69 4.27 -4.41
N ARG A 321 12.01 4.25 -3.12
CA ARG A 321 12.10 2.98 -2.37
C ARG A 321 10.73 2.48 -1.89
N HIS A 322 9.74 3.35 -1.82
CA HIS A 322 8.37 2.99 -1.47
C HIS A 322 7.50 2.84 -2.71
N CYS A 323 6.64 1.87 -2.68
CA CYS A 323 5.51 1.74 -3.60
C CYS A 323 4.45 2.80 -3.31
N MET A 324 3.53 2.99 -4.25
CA MET A 324 2.49 4.04 -4.15
C MET A 324 1.49 3.86 -3.00
N ASP A 325 1.48 2.72 -2.32
CA ASP A 325 0.66 2.47 -1.12
C ASP A 325 1.42 2.67 0.19
N GLY A 326 2.70 3.08 0.13
CA GLY A 326 3.58 3.26 1.27
C GLY A 326 4.30 1.98 1.71
N THR A 327 4.10 0.85 1.01
CA THR A 327 4.88 -0.36 1.25
C THR A 327 6.30 -0.16 0.69
N PRO A 328 7.37 -0.39 1.45
CA PRO A 328 8.72 -0.30 0.90
C PRO A 328 8.96 -1.39 -0.15
N MET A 329 9.90 -1.17 -1.07
CA MET A 329 10.35 -2.19 -2.01
C MET A 329 10.69 -3.49 -1.27
N GLY A 330 10.25 -4.63 -1.81
CA GLY A 330 10.43 -5.90 -1.11
C GLY A 330 9.80 -7.09 -1.82
N TYR A 331 9.63 -8.15 -1.06
CA TYR A 331 9.06 -9.42 -1.54
C TYR A 331 8.36 -10.16 -0.39
N LYS A 332 7.61 -11.19 -0.71
CA LYS A 332 6.90 -11.99 0.29
C LYS A 332 7.49 -13.39 0.39
N VAL A 333 7.61 -13.89 1.59
CA VAL A 333 8.07 -15.25 1.87
C VAL A 333 6.92 -16.05 2.46
N PHE A 334 6.59 -17.16 1.81
CA PHE A 334 5.63 -18.14 2.30
C PHE A 334 6.40 -19.33 2.82
N THR A 335 6.07 -19.80 4.02
CA THR A 335 6.68 -20.98 4.64
C THR A 335 5.61 -21.99 4.96
N LYS A 336 5.74 -23.21 4.43
CA LYS A 336 4.94 -24.36 4.84
C LYS A 336 5.77 -25.18 5.81
N HIS A 337 5.33 -25.23 7.07
CA HIS A 337 6.00 -26.02 8.13
C HIS A 337 4.97 -26.83 8.90
N ALA A 338 5.25 -28.12 9.08
CA ALA A 338 4.33 -29.06 9.74
C ALA A 338 2.89 -28.99 9.21
N GLY A 339 2.73 -28.79 7.88
CA GLY A 339 1.44 -28.69 7.21
C GLY A 339 0.72 -27.33 7.37
N LYS A 340 1.29 -26.39 8.10
CA LYS A 340 0.73 -25.03 8.27
C LYS A 340 1.45 -24.04 7.39
N LEU A 341 0.67 -23.18 6.69
CA LEU A 341 1.19 -22.09 5.90
C LEU A 341 1.27 -20.82 6.75
N SER A 342 2.42 -20.16 6.72
CA SER A 342 2.64 -18.82 7.23
C SER A 342 3.34 -17.98 6.18
N TRP A 343 3.30 -16.66 6.34
CA TRP A 343 3.97 -15.73 5.43
C TRP A 343 4.38 -14.45 6.14
N TYR A 344 5.28 -13.72 5.52
CA TYR A 344 5.66 -12.36 5.93
C TYR A 344 6.13 -11.56 4.73
N TYR A 345 5.95 -10.26 4.79
CA TYR A 345 6.57 -9.33 3.87
C TYR A 345 8.00 -9.02 4.31
N LYS A 346 8.94 -9.07 3.39
CA LYS A 346 10.36 -8.78 3.63
C LYS A 346 10.76 -7.53 2.85
N PRO A 347 10.86 -6.36 3.51
CA PRO A 347 11.42 -5.17 2.87
C PRO A 347 12.91 -5.38 2.53
N VAL A 348 13.33 -4.93 1.36
CA VAL A 348 14.74 -4.97 0.96
C VAL A 348 15.57 -4.11 1.90
N GLY A 349 16.66 -4.67 2.43
CA GLY A 349 17.59 -4.00 3.35
C GLY A 349 17.13 -3.96 4.80
N LEU A 350 15.87 -4.30 5.12
CA LEU A 350 15.34 -4.31 6.48
C LEU A 350 15.11 -5.73 6.99
N SER A 351 14.98 -5.88 8.30
CA SER A 351 14.60 -7.15 8.92
C SER A 351 13.13 -7.48 8.64
N SER A 352 12.78 -8.78 8.49
CA SER A 352 11.39 -9.25 8.42
C SER A 352 10.55 -8.96 9.66
N LYS A 353 11.18 -8.52 10.76
CA LYS A 353 10.49 -8.07 11.98
C LYS A 353 9.93 -6.65 11.84
N HIS A 354 10.39 -5.87 10.84
CA HIS A 354 9.78 -4.61 10.50
C HIS A 354 8.50 -4.89 9.71
N MET A 355 7.36 -4.60 10.28
CA MET A 355 6.04 -4.87 9.71
C MET A 355 5.26 -3.61 9.36
N ALA A 356 5.74 -2.46 9.85
CA ALA A 356 5.07 -1.19 9.70
C ALA A 356 6.07 -0.02 9.75
N GLU A 357 5.62 1.12 9.29
CA GLU A 357 6.26 2.41 9.46
C GLU A 357 5.29 3.35 10.18
N GLY A 358 5.81 4.12 11.14
CA GLY A 358 4.99 4.99 11.96
C GLY A 358 5.33 6.46 11.79
N PHE A 359 4.30 7.29 11.88
CA PHE A 359 4.32 8.73 11.68
C PHE A 359 3.69 9.42 12.89
N THR A 360 4.40 10.38 13.46
CA THR A 360 3.92 11.19 14.58
C THR A 360 3.05 12.35 14.10
N LEU A 361 2.55 13.14 15.03
CA LEU A 361 1.72 14.31 14.76
C LEU A 361 2.36 15.24 13.74
N GLY A 362 1.57 15.77 12.82
CA GLY A 362 2.01 16.68 11.76
C GLY A 362 2.71 16.04 10.57
N GLN A 363 2.99 14.73 10.58
CA GLN A 363 3.71 14.04 9.50
C GLN A 363 2.79 13.45 8.42
N THR A 364 1.49 13.46 8.63
CA THR A 364 0.49 12.93 7.69
C THR A 364 -0.43 14.03 7.18
N SER A 365 -0.92 13.87 5.94
CA SER A 365 -1.69 14.92 5.27
C SER A 365 -3.17 14.91 5.64
N LEU A 366 -3.77 13.72 5.81
CA LEU A 366 -5.20 13.59 6.13
C LEU A 366 -5.45 13.50 7.63
N HIS A 367 -4.45 13.03 8.40
CA HIS A 367 -4.56 12.83 9.84
C HIS A 367 -3.42 13.54 10.61
N PRO A 368 -3.24 14.86 10.44
CA PRO A 368 -2.11 15.59 11.03
C PRO A 368 -2.12 15.57 12.58
N ASN A 369 -3.28 15.35 13.19
CA ASN A 369 -3.43 15.30 14.66
C ASN A 369 -3.44 13.89 15.23
N SER A 370 -3.00 12.90 14.44
CA SER A 370 -2.99 11.50 14.83
C SER A 370 -1.60 10.92 14.74
N VAL A 371 -1.30 9.95 15.58
CA VAL A 371 -0.21 9.01 15.33
C VAL A 371 -0.73 7.98 14.33
N VAL A 372 -0.03 7.85 13.20
CA VAL A 372 -0.47 6.98 12.09
C VAL A 372 0.59 5.93 11.84
N VAL A 373 0.17 4.69 11.56
CA VAL A 373 1.06 3.61 11.12
C VAL A 373 0.61 3.05 9.78
N CYS A 374 1.57 2.84 8.88
CA CYS A 374 1.40 2.12 7.62
C CYS A 374 1.78 0.66 7.84
N ILE A 375 0.84 -0.27 7.79
CA ILE A 375 1.10 -1.70 7.98
C ILE A 375 1.23 -2.38 6.62
N TRP A 376 2.41 -2.94 6.35
CA TRP A 376 2.76 -3.39 4.99
C TRP A 376 2.08 -4.69 4.55
N ASP A 377 1.76 -5.59 5.47
CA ASP A 377 1.20 -6.92 5.16
C ASP A 377 -0.09 -7.23 5.93
N TRP A 378 -0.87 -6.19 6.19
CA TRP A 378 -2.07 -6.26 7.01
C TRP A 378 -3.15 -7.18 6.40
N ASP A 379 -3.78 -7.94 7.28
CA ASP A 379 -5.04 -8.63 7.02
C ASP A 379 -6.00 -8.51 8.24
N PRO A 380 -7.29 -8.85 8.11
CA PRO A 380 -8.29 -8.63 9.16
C PRO A 380 -8.07 -9.38 10.48
N GLU A 381 -7.16 -10.36 10.52
CA GLU A 381 -6.84 -11.11 11.76
C GLU A 381 -5.72 -10.44 12.59
N TRP A 382 -5.11 -9.37 12.09
CA TRP A 382 -4.12 -8.62 12.84
C TRP A 382 -4.79 -7.77 13.92
N LYS A 383 -4.08 -7.58 15.04
CA LYS A 383 -4.47 -6.67 16.11
C LYS A 383 -3.59 -5.45 16.06
N VAL A 384 -4.21 -4.26 16.07
CA VAL A 384 -3.52 -2.98 16.07
C VAL A 384 -4.06 -2.19 17.25
N GLU A 385 -3.29 -2.10 18.33
CA GLU A 385 -3.70 -1.48 19.59
C GLU A 385 -2.75 -0.34 19.93
N TRP A 386 -3.25 0.61 20.69
CA TRP A 386 -2.46 1.75 21.13
C TRP A 386 -2.66 2.09 22.59
N PHE A 387 -1.62 2.68 23.15
CA PHE A 387 -1.53 3.12 24.52
C PHE A 387 -1.18 4.60 24.53
N GLU A 388 -1.76 5.37 25.42
CA GLU A 388 -1.43 6.76 25.71
C GLU A 388 -0.88 6.81 27.13
N ASP A 389 0.33 7.34 27.30
CA ASP A 389 1.02 7.45 28.58
C ASP A 389 1.00 6.14 29.40
N GLY A 390 1.19 5.02 28.69
CA GLY A 390 1.20 3.68 29.24
C GLY A 390 -0.19 3.07 29.49
N MET A 391 -1.29 3.78 29.25
CA MET A 391 -2.64 3.27 29.42
C MET A 391 -3.23 2.80 28.09
N LEU A 392 -3.75 1.56 28.04
CA LEU A 392 -4.45 1.04 26.86
C LEU A 392 -5.68 1.87 26.52
N LYS A 393 -5.72 2.42 25.33
CA LYS A 393 -6.86 3.17 24.78
C LYS A 393 -7.77 2.30 23.91
N GLY A 394 -7.25 1.23 23.33
CA GLY A 394 -8.01 0.30 22.51
C GLY A 394 -7.37 0.03 21.17
N LYS A 395 -8.21 -0.28 20.17
CA LYS A 395 -7.77 -0.50 18.78
C LYS A 395 -7.59 0.83 18.07
N MET A 396 -6.60 0.87 17.16
CA MET A 396 -6.48 1.98 16.22
C MET A 396 -7.56 1.89 15.14
N ASP A 397 -8.00 3.04 14.65
CA ASP A 397 -8.95 3.13 13.55
C ASP A 397 -8.24 2.93 12.21
N ARG A 398 -8.80 2.06 11.36
CA ARG A 398 -8.28 1.91 10.00
C ARG A 398 -8.75 3.09 9.15
N VAL A 399 -7.80 3.77 8.53
CA VAL A 399 -8.01 5.01 7.79
C VAL A 399 -7.41 4.95 6.38
N THR A 400 -7.75 5.93 5.56
CA THR A 400 -7.02 6.20 4.31
C THR A 400 -6.04 7.34 4.55
N GLU A 401 -4.81 7.24 4.00
CA GLU A 401 -3.81 8.29 4.09
C GLU A 401 -3.01 8.38 2.78
N ILE A 402 -2.50 9.56 2.47
CA ILE A 402 -1.49 9.75 1.43
C ILE A 402 -0.16 9.23 1.99
N PRO A 403 0.46 8.18 1.42
CA PRO A 403 1.66 7.57 1.97
C PRO A 403 2.80 8.60 2.13
N PRO A 404 3.18 8.97 3.37
CA PRO A 404 4.10 10.10 3.60
C PRO A 404 5.50 9.85 3.03
N ALA A 405 6.06 8.64 3.25
CA ALA A 405 7.37 8.28 2.75
C ALA A 405 7.44 8.33 1.21
N TYR A 406 6.43 7.75 0.53
CA TYR A 406 6.35 7.83 -0.93
C TYR A 406 6.20 9.28 -1.42
N ALA A 407 5.36 10.09 -0.76
CA ALA A 407 5.14 11.49 -1.13
C ALA A 407 6.43 12.32 -1.00
N GLU A 408 7.20 12.10 0.07
CA GLU A 408 8.49 12.76 0.27
C GLU A 408 9.52 12.35 -0.80
N GLU A 409 9.62 11.05 -1.11
CA GLU A 409 10.55 10.54 -2.11
C GLU A 409 10.23 11.06 -3.51
N ILE A 410 8.95 11.09 -3.91
CA ILE A 410 8.51 11.66 -5.20
C ILE A 410 8.79 13.16 -5.26
N ALA A 411 8.53 13.90 -4.19
CA ALA A 411 8.83 15.33 -4.14
C ALA A 411 10.33 15.59 -4.34
N LYS A 412 11.20 14.74 -3.80
CA LYS A 412 12.67 14.81 -4.02
C LYS A 412 13.05 14.47 -5.45
N ALA A 413 12.50 13.36 -6.02
CA ALA A 413 12.82 12.89 -7.36
C ALA A 413 12.40 13.90 -8.45
N TYR A 414 11.29 14.60 -8.21
CA TYR A 414 10.72 15.59 -9.14
C TYR A 414 10.98 17.04 -8.75
N LYS A 415 11.96 17.30 -7.86
CA LYS A 415 12.27 18.67 -7.44
C LYS A 415 12.52 19.58 -8.64
N GLY A 416 11.68 20.61 -8.79
CA GLY A 416 11.75 21.57 -9.92
C GLY A 416 11.22 21.04 -11.26
N LYS A 417 10.53 19.89 -11.27
CA LYS A 417 9.90 19.29 -12.45
C LYS A 417 8.43 19.01 -12.15
N GLU A 418 7.60 18.92 -13.18
CA GLU A 418 6.22 18.47 -13.06
C GLU A 418 6.17 16.98 -12.73
N ILE A 419 5.38 16.61 -11.73
CA ILE A 419 5.17 15.20 -11.37
C ILE A 419 4.23 14.55 -12.39
N SER A 420 4.67 13.47 -13.03
CA SER A 420 3.82 12.71 -13.95
C SER A 420 2.51 12.29 -13.25
N PRO A 421 1.34 12.39 -13.91
CA PRO A 421 0.04 12.01 -13.33
C PRO A 421 -0.02 10.59 -12.76
N ARG A 422 0.81 9.67 -13.27
CA ARG A 422 0.92 8.29 -12.76
C ARG A 422 1.70 8.22 -11.44
N ARG A 423 2.53 9.21 -11.12
CA ARG A 423 3.39 9.29 -9.92
C ARG A 423 2.79 10.14 -8.81
N VAL A 424 1.77 10.92 -9.09
CA VAL A 424 1.10 11.73 -8.06
C VAL A 424 0.65 10.83 -6.91
N PRO A 425 1.06 11.11 -5.66
CA PRO A 425 0.64 10.33 -4.52
C PRO A 425 -0.89 10.27 -4.40
N LYS A 426 -1.40 9.06 -4.14
CA LYS A 426 -2.82 8.78 -3.95
C LYS A 426 -3.01 8.10 -2.61
N THR A 427 -4.23 8.14 -2.08
CA THR A 427 -4.53 7.50 -0.81
C THR A 427 -4.33 5.98 -0.85
N GLY A 428 -3.68 5.46 0.18
CA GLY A 428 -3.62 4.05 0.54
C GLY A 428 -4.66 3.71 1.62
N ASN A 429 -4.91 2.43 1.87
CA ASN A 429 -5.90 1.94 2.84
C ASN A 429 -5.32 0.93 3.84
N ASN A 430 -4.01 0.86 3.94
CA ASN A 430 -3.24 0.05 4.87
C ASN A 430 -2.69 0.88 6.06
N PHE A 431 -3.38 1.98 6.37
CA PHE A 431 -3.05 2.92 7.44
C PHE A 431 -3.99 2.77 8.63
N PHE A 432 -3.45 3.05 9.81
CA PHE A 432 -4.18 3.03 11.08
C PHE A 432 -3.83 4.28 11.87
N ALA A 433 -4.84 4.92 12.48
CA ALA A 433 -4.68 6.16 13.22
C ALA A 433 -5.08 5.97 14.69
N ALA A 434 -4.30 6.58 15.57
CA ALA A 434 -4.61 6.80 16.97
C ALA A 434 -4.74 8.31 17.20
N ASN A 435 -5.81 8.74 17.84
CA ASN A 435 -6.06 10.15 18.16
C ASN A 435 -5.74 10.39 19.65
N PRO A 436 -4.49 10.79 19.98
CA PRO A 436 -4.12 11.04 21.36
C PRO A 436 -4.84 12.28 21.91
N SER A 437 -4.97 12.35 23.24
CA SER A 437 -5.36 13.58 23.91
C SER A 437 -4.31 14.66 23.63
N ARG A 438 -4.76 15.91 23.63
CA ARG A 438 -3.91 17.07 23.26
C ARG A 438 -2.59 17.17 24.03
N TYR A 439 -2.61 16.71 25.28
CA TYR A 439 -1.46 16.82 26.20
C TYR A 439 -0.85 15.47 26.55
N ALA A 440 -1.03 14.48 25.71
CA ALA A 440 -0.36 13.20 25.86
C ALA A 440 1.15 13.35 25.67
N ASP A 441 1.94 12.74 26.56
CA ASP A 441 3.39 12.74 26.46
C ASP A 441 3.90 11.73 25.43
N ASN A 442 3.19 10.59 25.30
CA ASN A 442 3.60 9.56 24.35
C ASN A 442 2.42 8.69 23.90
N VAL A 443 2.60 8.13 22.70
CA VAL A 443 1.74 7.06 22.16
C VAL A 443 2.59 5.85 21.86
N THR A 444 2.20 4.70 22.40
CA THR A 444 2.81 3.41 22.03
C THR A 444 1.83 2.61 21.19
N VAL A 445 2.25 2.23 19.98
CA VAL A 445 1.50 1.35 19.08
C VAL A 445 2.04 -0.06 19.20
N VAL A 446 1.13 -1.03 19.33
CA VAL A 446 1.44 -2.47 19.35
C VAL A 446 0.67 -3.16 18.24
N ILE A 447 1.41 -3.79 17.34
CA ILE A 447 0.86 -4.56 16.23
C ILE A 447 1.17 -6.03 16.48
N GLU A 448 0.16 -6.90 16.40
CA GLU A 448 0.31 -8.35 16.45
C GLU A 448 -0.30 -8.96 15.19
N ASN A 449 0.53 -9.65 14.38
CA ASN A 449 0.04 -10.33 13.19
C ASN A 449 -0.68 -11.64 13.55
N ARG A 450 -1.35 -12.27 12.57
CA ARG A 450 -2.09 -13.54 12.77
C ARG A 450 -1.23 -14.71 13.24
N PHE A 451 0.09 -14.61 13.13
CA PHE A 451 1.05 -15.63 13.56
C PHE A 451 1.64 -15.36 14.95
N GLY A 452 1.16 -14.32 15.65
CA GLY A 452 1.60 -13.92 16.99
C GLY A 452 2.92 -13.15 17.02
N GLN A 453 3.45 -12.74 15.87
CA GLN A 453 4.63 -11.87 15.83
C GLN A 453 4.19 -10.44 16.16
N LYS A 454 5.02 -9.75 16.97
CA LYS A 454 4.73 -8.39 17.44
C LYS A 454 5.72 -7.37 16.93
N TRP A 455 5.22 -6.22 16.62
CA TRP A 455 5.96 -4.98 16.40
C TRP A 455 5.43 -3.91 17.36
N MET A 456 6.31 -3.08 17.87
CA MET A 456 5.96 -2.02 18.81
C MET A 456 6.83 -0.79 18.54
N GLN A 457 6.20 0.36 18.57
CA GLN A 457 6.89 1.65 18.49
C GLN A 457 6.23 2.64 19.45
N THR A 458 7.06 3.39 20.16
CA THR A 458 6.62 4.51 21.00
C THR A 458 6.98 5.82 20.29
N PHE A 459 6.01 6.70 20.22
CA PHE A 459 6.13 8.05 19.68
C PHE A 459 6.14 9.02 20.84
N ASP A 460 7.22 9.79 20.96
CA ASP A 460 7.33 10.90 21.86
C ASP A 460 6.54 12.08 21.27
N LEU A 461 5.56 12.57 21.99
CA LEU A 461 4.73 13.70 21.60
C LEU A 461 5.12 14.99 22.32
N THR A 462 6.05 14.91 23.27
CA THR A 462 6.58 16.09 23.96
C THR A 462 7.31 17.00 22.98
N GLY A 463 7.06 18.32 23.07
CA GLY A 463 7.66 19.30 22.16
C GLY A 463 7.12 19.27 20.71
N ASN A 464 5.97 18.61 20.48
CA ASN A 464 5.26 18.77 19.22
C ASN A 464 4.76 20.20 19.07
N ILE A 465 4.96 20.81 17.89
CA ILE A 465 4.54 22.18 17.61
C ILE A 465 3.19 22.15 16.89
N GLU A 466 2.14 22.59 17.59
CA GLU A 466 0.81 22.70 16.99
C GLU A 466 0.76 23.78 15.90
N LYS A 467 0.12 23.48 14.77
CA LYS A 467 -0.09 24.42 13.66
C LYS A 467 -1.51 25.00 13.73
N HIS A 468 -1.63 26.22 14.24
CA HIS A 468 -2.87 26.98 14.23
C HIS A 468 -2.90 27.86 12.98
N MET A 469 -3.87 27.65 12.10
CA MET A 469 -3.96 28.34 10.81
C MET A 469 -5.21 29.20 10.75
N GLY A 470 -5.04 30.44 10.32
CA GLY A 470 -6.11 31.40 10.07
C GLY A 470 -6.16 31.87 8.63
N CYS A 471 -7.18 32.63 8.29
CA CYS A 471 -7.32 33.26 6.99
C CYS A 471 -7.74 34.73 7.13
N SER A 472 -7.23 35.58 6.24
CA SER A 472 -7.55 37.01 6.22
C SER A 472 -9.01 37.33 5.87
N LYS A 473 -9.68 36.41 5.18
CA LYS A 473 -11.09 36.50 4.84
C LYS A 473 -11.78 35.17 5.20
N ALA A 474 -12.61 35.19 6.21
CA ALA A 474 -13.32 34.03 6.74
C ALA A 474 -14.52 33.67 5.84
N THR A 475 -14.24 33.01 4.71
CA THR A 475 -15.27 32.33 3.90
C THR A 475 -15.18 30.83 4.15
N LEU A 476 -16.28 30.11 3.96
CA LEU A 476 -16.32 28.66 4.17
C LEU A 476 -15.26 27.92 3.33
N ASP A 477 -15.03 28.35 2.10
CA ASP A 477 -14.02 27.76 1.20
C ASP A 477 -12.58 28.02 1.70
N ASN A 478 -12.30 29.27 2.16
CA ASN A 478 -10.99 29.58 2.73
C ASN A 478 -10.71 28.77 4.00
N ILE A 479 -11.74 28.57 4.83
CA ILE A 479 -11.61 27.77 6.07
C ILE A 479 -11.36 26.29 5.75
N LYS A 480 -12.06 25.72 4.75
CA LYS A 480 -11.76 24.36 4.25
C LYS A 480 -10.33 24.23 3.76
N ALA A 481 -9.84 25.23 3.01
CA ALA A 481 -8.46 25.22 2.51
C ALA A 481 -7.41 25.18 3.64
N LEU A 482 -7.69 25.74 4.83
CA LEU A 482 -6.80 25.61 5.99
C LEU A 482 -6.69 24.15 6.45
N VAL A 483 -7.83 23.44 6.47
CA VAL A 483 -7.86 22.00 6.79
C VAL A 483 -7.05 21.21 5.76
N ASP A 484 -7.21 21.53 4.47
CA ASP A 484 -6.47 20.89 3.39
C ASP A 484 -4.96 21.12 3.48
N ASN A 485 -4.55 22.25 4.04
CA ASN A 485 -3.15 22.62 4.28
C ASN A 485 -2.60 22.05 5.61
N GLY A 486 -3.37 21.20 6.31
CA GLY A 486 -2.88 20.48 7.49
C GLY A 486 -2.95 21.27 8.80
N ALA A 487 -3.92 22.18 8.94
CA ALA A 487 -4.17 22.84 10.22
C ALA A 487 -4.47 21.85 11.33
N ALA A 488 -3.75 21.92 12.44
CA ALA A 488 -4.12 21.23 13.67
C ALA A 488 -5.30 21.93 14.36
N PHE A 489 -5.25 23.26 14.37
CA PHE A 489 -6.32 24.14 14.86
C PHE A 489 -6.65 25.22 13.85
N LEU A 490 -7.93 25.53 13.71
CA LEU A 490 -8.41 26.69 12.95
C LEU A 490 -8.43 27.91 13.86
N LYS A 491 -7.57 28.90 13.56
CA LYS A 491 -7.53 30.17 14.27
C LYS A 491 -8.54 31.13 13.66
N LEU A 492 -9.61 31.42 14.39
CA LEU A 492 -10.76 32.19 13.90
C LEU A 492 -11.14 33.31 14.86
N ASP A 493 -11.19 34.53 14.35
CA ASP A 493 -11.65 35.68 15.13
C ASP A 493 -13.17 35.70 15.23
N LEU A 494 -13.71 35.93 16.42
CA LEU A 494 -15.15 35.95 16.67
C LEU A 494 -15.66 37.37 16.86
N VAL A 495 -16.82 37.64 16.26
CA VAL A 495 -17.56 38.90 16.40
C VAL A 495 -18.98 38.56 16.82
N THR A 496 -19.46 39.21 17.91
CA THR A 496 -20.83 39.03 18.40
C THR A 496 -21.65 40.27 18.08
N ASP A 497 -22.84 40.10 17.50
CA ASP A 497 -23.78 41.17 17.29
C ASP A 497 -24.60 41.49 18.56
N ILE A 498 -25.43 42.54 18.51
CA ILE A 498 -26.27 42.98 19.62
C ILE A 498 -27.38 41.96 19.98
N ASN A 499 -27.69 41.02 19.10
CA ASN A 499 -28.69 39.97 19.30
C ASN A 499 -28.06 38.69 19.86
N GLY A 500 -26.72 38.63 19.99
CA GLY A 500 -25.98 37.48 20.46
C GLY A 500 -25.63 36.46 19.41
N ASN A 501 -25.76 36.78 18.12
CA ASN A 501 -25.22 35.92 17.03
C ASN A 501 -23.72 36.06 16.99
N VAL A 502 -23.03 34.93 16.96
CA VAL A 502 -21.56 34.86 16.88
C VAL A 502 -21.12 34.48 15.46
N SER A 503 -20.41 35.39 14.81
CA SER A 503 -19.90 35.23 13.45
C SER A 503 -18.37 35.15 13.43
N VAL A 504 -17.82 34.54 12.38
CA VAL A 504 -16.36 34.40 12.17
C VAL A 504 -15.84 35.50 11.27
N GLY A 505 -14.75 36.15 11.69
CA GLY A 505 -14.04 37.19 10.95
C GLY A 505 -14.70 38.56 11.01
N THR A 506 -15.94 38.70 10.55
CA THR A 506 -16.70 39.96 10.52
C THR A 506 -18.15 39.72 10.94
N LYS A 507 -18.90 40.78 11.21
CA LYS A 507 -20.34 40.68 11.55
C LYS A 507 -21.20 40.03 10.46
N ASP A 508 -20.75 40.14 9.20
CA ASP A 508 -21.38 39.55 8.02
C ASP A 508 -20.73 38.23 7.59
N GLY A 509 -19.83 37.70 8.40
CA GLY A 509 -19.19 36.40 8.20
C GLY A 509 -20.12 35.22 8.50
N PRO A 510 -19.70 33.99 8.18
CA PRO A 510 -20.48 32.80 8.53
C PRO A 510 -20.66 32.69 10.05
N LEU A 511 -21.76 32.10 10.49
CA LEU A 511 -21.97 31.85 11.91
C LEU A 511 -20.94 30.84 12.44
N MET A 512 -20.45 31.03 13.65
CA MET A 512 -19.48 30.13 14.30
C MET A 512 -19.98 28.69 14.29
N VAL A 513 -21.25 28.46 14.59
CA VAL A 513 -21.85 27.13 14.60
C VAL A 513 -21.89 26.48 13.23
N GLU A 514 -22.18 27.25 12.18
CA GLU A 514 -22.18 26.78 10.79
C GLU A 514 -20.77 26.35 10.35
N VAL A 515 -19.75 27.10 10.78
CA VAL A 515 -18.34 26.77 10.51
C VAL A 515 -17.96 25.46 11.18
N ILE A 516 -18.30 25.27 12.45
CA ILE A 516 -18.00 24.05 13.19
C ILE A 516 -18.67 22.85 12.51
N ASP A 517 -19.99 22.92 12.27
CA ASP A 517 -20.76 21.84 11.67
C ASP A 517 -20.24 21.49 10.27
N LEU A 518 -19.94 22.49 9.46
CA LEU A 518 -19.39 22.31 8.13
C LEU A 518 -18.02 21.62 8.15
N ILE A 519 -17.12 22.02 9.04
CA ILE A 519 -15.77 21.47 9.12
C ILE A 519 -15.81 20.04 9.66
N ASP A 520 -16.64 19.76 10.64
CA ASP A 520 -16.83 18.39 11.16
C ASP A 520 -17.41 17.47 10.08
N GLU A 521 -18.42 17.93 9.32
CA GLU A 521 -18.94 17.17 8.17
C GLU A 521 -17.88 16.98 7.07
N TYR A 522 -17.11 18.03 6.76
CA TYR A 522 -16.08 18.01 5.75
C TYR A 522 -14.97 17.02 6.11
N THR A 523 -14.42 17.08 7.31
CA THR A 523 -13.36 16.16 7.76
C THR A 523 -13.84 14.72 7.78
N GLN A 524 -15.07 14.47 8.25
CA GLN A 524 -15.66 13.14 8.24
C GLN A 524 -15.86 12.58 6.82
N LYS A 525 -16.39 13.39 5.92
CA LYS A 525 -16.64 13.00 4.52
C LYS A 525 -15.33 12.68 3.77
N GLU A 526 -14.31 13.48 3.99
CA GLU A 526 -12.99 13.29 3.36
C GLU A 526 -12.12 12.24 4.09
N GLY A 527 -12.65 11.61 5.16
CA GLY A 527 -11.92 10.61 5.94
C GLY A 527 -10.69 11.16 6.64
N ARG A 528 -10.74 12.42 7.06
CA ARG A 528 -9.66 13.13 7.76
C ARG A 528 -9.87 13.07 9.28
N SER A 529 -8.80 13.28 10.05
CA SER A 529 -8.94 13.55 11.48
C SER A 529 -9.67 14.87 11.71
N SER A 530 -10.41 14.95 12.84
CA SER A 530 -11.04 16.21 13.28
C SER A 530 -9.95 17.25 13.58
N VAL A 531 -10.28 18.52 13.33
CA VAL A 531 -9.41 19.66 13.66
C VAL A 531 -9.93 20.38 14.91
N GLY A 532 -9.05 21.07 15.63
CA GLY A 532 -9.40 21.93 16.75
C GLY A 532 -9.79 23.35 16.30
N PHE A 533 -10.35 24.11 17.23
CA PHE A 533 -10.73 25.49 17.01
C PHE A 533 -10.07 26.37 18.07
N ASN A 534 -9.25 27.33 17.63
CA ASN A 534 -8.68 28.41 18.42
C ASN A 534 -9.49 29.68 18.11
N PHE A 535 -10.51 29.93 18.91
CA PHE A 535 -11.37 31.09 18.76
C PHE A 535 -10.78 32.30 19.48
N GLU A 536 -10.50 33.37 18.75
CA GLU A 536 -10.08 34.64 19.33
C GLU A 536 -11.30 35.52 19.60
N ILE A 537 -11.52 35.82 20.91
CA ILE A 537 -12.54 36.75 21.32
C ILE A 537 -11.97 38.18 21.41
N ASN A 538 -12.52 39.06 20.58
CA ASN A 538 -12.13 40.45 20.57
C ASN A 538 -13.20 41.30 21.29
N THR A 539 -12.87 41.73 22.48
CA THR A 539 -13.78 42.52 23.36
C THR A 539 -13.41 44.00 23.39
N ALA A 540 -12.70 44.53 22.36
CA ALA A 540 -12.47 45.92 22.27
C ALA A 540 -13.81 46.70 22.37
N ALA A 541 -14.00 47.42 23.48
CA ALA A 541 -15.12 48.28 23.67
C ALA A 541 -15.10 49.36 22.60
N GLY A 542 -15.82 49.12 21.51
CA GLY A 542 -15.92 50.02 20.40
C GLY A 542 -17.35 50.15 19.92
N THR A 543 -17.75 51.31 19.59
CA THR A 543 -18.94 51.58 18.77
C THR A 543 -18.60 51.18 17.33
N GLN A 544 -19.02 50.00 16.92
CA GLN A 544 -19.11 49.68 15.49
C GLN A 544 -20.43 50.24 14.98
N GLU A 545 -20.34 51.19 14.06
CA GLU A 545 -21.52 51.82 13.43
C GLU A 545 -22.55 52.47 14.39
N GLY A 546 -22.09 53.04 15.52
CA GLY A 546 -22.95 53.71 16.47
C GLY A 546 -23.74 52.79 17.38
N LYS A 547 -23.46 51.47 17.39
CA LYS A 547 -24.09 50.47 18.29
C LYS A 547 -23.07 49.95 19.29
N THR A 548 -23.53 49.76 20.54
CA THR A 548 -22.71 49.26 21.64
C THR A 548 -22.46 47.74 21.42
N VAL A 549 -21.18 47.31 21.37
CA VAL A 549 -20.82 45.90 21.38
C VAL A 549 -21.20 45.28 22.73
N PRO A 550 -21.65 44.02 22.81
CA PRO A 550 -21.97 43.37 24.10
C PRO A 550 -20.82 43.48 25.11
N TYR A 551 -21.20 43.60 26.38
CA TYR A 551 -20.24 43.63 27.47
C TYR A 551 -19.35 42.37 27.41
N TYR A 552 -18.10 42.46 27.90
CA TYR A 552 -17.12 41.38 27.81
C TYR A 552 -17.65 40.01 28.29
N HIS A 553 -18.41 39.97 29.37
CA HIS A 553 -19.04 38.74 29.90
C HIS A 553 -20.17 38.24 29.02
N ALA A 554 -20.98 39.12 28.47
CA ALA A 554 -22.07 38.72 27.56
C ALA A 554 -21.53 38.16 26.25
N HIS A 555 -20.48 38.76 25.71
CA HIS A 555 -19.79 38.21 24.55
C HIS A 555 -19.25 36.81 24.80
N ALA A 556 -18.54 36.59 25.90
CA ALA A 556 -18.03 35.29 26.31
C ALA A 556 -19.17 34.27 26.51
N ASP A 557 -20.28 34.67 27.16
CA ASP A 557 -21.43 33.80 27.38
C ASP A 557 -22.15 33.42 26.07
N PHE A 558 -22.26 34.32 25.09
CA PHE A 558 -22.85 34.02 23.78
C PHE A 558 -21.97 32.99 23.02
N VAL A 559 -20.64 33.17 23.03
CA VAL A 559 -19.72 32.22 22.43
C VAL A 559 -19.83 30.83 23.08
N MET A 560 -19.81 30.80 24.41
CA MET A 560 -19.83 29.53 25.16
C MET A 560 -21.18 28.82 25.14
N LYS A 561 -22.30 29.51 25.01
CA LYS A 561 -23.63 28.91 24.92
C LYS A 561 -23.71 27.82 23.85
N ASP A 562 -23.16 28.12 22.66
CA ASP A 562 -23.19 27.22 21.52
C ASP A 562 -22.06 26.16 21.55
N LEU A 563 -20.89 26.52 22.08
CA LEU A 563 -19.75 25.62 22.22
C LEU A 563 -19.95 24.57 23.29
N TRP A 564 -20.54 24.97 24.45
CA TRP A 564 -20.82 24.07 25.56
C TRP A 564 -21.75 22.92 25.17
N ALA A 565 -22.79 23.22 24.39
CA ALA A 565 -23.75 22.22 23.92
C ALA A 565 -23.13 21.19 22.98
N ARG A 566 -21.96 21.50 22.35
CA ARG A 566 -21.28 20.64 21.39
C ARG A 566 -20.20 19.75 22.00
N TYR A 567 -19.85 19.95 23.27
CA TYR A 567 -18.81 19.18 23.96
C TYR A 567 -17.51 19.04 23.17
N MET A 568 -16.84 20.16 22.90
CA MET A 568 -15.66 20.23 22.04
C MET A 568 -14.40 19.57 22.64
N GLY A 569 -14.33 19.43 24.00
CA GLY A 569 -13.18 18.84 24.69
C GLY A 569 -11.85 19.53 24.33
N ASP A 570 -10.81 18.73 24.11
CA ASP A 570 -9.46 19.18 23.77
C ASP A 570 -9.37 19.91 22.42
N ARG A 571 -10.46 19.91 21.63
CA ARG A 571 -10.55 20.62 20.36
C ARG A 571 -10.87 22.11 20.52
N LEU A 572 -11.10 22.60 21.72
CA LEU A 572 -11.47 23.98 21.97
C LEU A 572 -10.33 24.72 22.68
N MET A 573 -9.97 25.86 22.15
CA MET A 573 -9.10 26.85 22.77
C MET A 573 -9.70 28.24 22.57
N ILE A 574 -9.74 29.06 23.59
CA ILE A 574 -10.16 30.46 23.47
C ILE A 574 -8.99 31.38 23.78
N THR A 575 -8.68 32.23 22.80
CA THR A 575 -7.61 33.21 22.89
C THR A 575 -8.17 34.63 23.07
N GLY A 576 -7.54 35.45 23.88
CA GLY A 576 -7.94 36.84 24.05
C GLY A 576 -6.89 37.73 24.69
N TYR A 577 -7.01 39.06 24.44
CA TYR A 577 -6.20 40.11 25.10
C TYR A 577 -6.84 40.59 26.40
N ASP A 578 -8.15 40.51 26.50
CA ASP A 578 -8.89 41.12 27.60
C ASP A 578 -8.97 40.18 28.83
N TYR A 579 -8.19 40.52 29.84
CA TYR A 579 -8.17 39.76 31.09
C TYR A 579 -9.55 39.60 31.76
N ARG A 580 -10.48 40.54 31.52
CA ARG A 580 -11.83 40.49 32.11
C ARG A 580 -12.65 39.34 31.50
N SER A 581 -12.58 39.19 30.20
CA SER A 581 -13.22 38.05 29.48
C SER A 581 -12.60 36.73 29.87
N LEU A 582 -11.27 36.66 29.93
CA LEU A 582 -10.58 35.44 30.34
C LEU A 582 -10.84 35.04 31.79
N ASN A 583 -10.91 36.01 32.73
CA ASN A 583 -11.29 35.76 34.10
C ASN A 583 -12.72 35.21 34.20
N HIS A 584 -13.67 35.80 33.44
CA HIS A 584 -15.07 35.34 33.40
C HIS A 584 -15.18 33.92 32.84
N LEU A 585 -14.48 33.63 31.75
CA LEU A 585 -14.43 32.30 31.15
C LEU A 585 -13.85 31.27 32.11
N ASN A 586 -12.71 31.56 32.75
CA ASN A 586 -12.10 30.63 33.70
C ASN A 586 -12.99 30.37 34.93
N GLU A 587 -13.71 31.39 35.42
CA GLU A 587 -14.61 31.24 36.55
C GLU A 587 -15.82 30.36 36.24
N LYS A 588 -16.36 30.49 35.02
CA LYS A 588 -17.61 29.85 34.61
C LYS A 588 -17.40 28.52 33.86
N TYR A 589 -16.27 28.38 33.13
CA TYR A 589 -15.92 27.26 32.28
C TYR A 589 -14.45 26.83 32.49
N PRO A 590 -14.06 26.35 33.68
CA PRO A 590 -12.67 26.12 34.07
C PRO A 590 -11.95 25.02 33.25
N GLU A 591 -12.71 24.17 32.52
CA GLU A 591 -12.18 23.10 31.68
C GLU A 591 -11.80 23.56 30.27
N VAL A 592 -12.13 24.82 29.91
CA VAL A 592 -11.77 25.35 28.57
C VAL A 592 -10.34 25.85 28.58
N ASP A 593 -9.58 25.42 27.60
CA ASP A 593 -8.19 25.91 27.39
C ASP A 593 -8.22 27.39 27.03
N LEU A 594 -7.65 28.22 27.89
CA LEU A 594 -7.57 29.66 27.72
C LEU A 594 -6.13 30.10 27.37
N ALA A 595 -6.01 30.95 26.35
CA ALA A 595 -4.76 31.58 25.95
C ALA A 595 -4.80 33.09 26.21
N PHE A 596 -3.84 33.58 27.00
CA PHE A 596 -3.63 35.02 27.13
C PHE A 596 -2.74 35.51 25.98
N LYS A 597 -3.30 36.30 25.09
CA LYS A 597 -2.58 36.90 23.97
C LYS A 597 -1.93 38.20 24.41
N VAL A 598 -0.61 38.24 24.34
CA VAL A 598 0.17 39.42 24.67
C VAL A 598 0.15 40.39 23.52
N ALA A 599 -0.26 41.63 23.74
CA ALA A 599 -0.21 42.67 22.71
C ALA A 599 1.25 43.01 22.38
N GLN A 600 1.54 43.14 21.08
CA GLN A 600 2.88 43.53 20.62
C GLN A 600 3.32 44.86 21.27
N GLY A 601 4.56 44.92 21.75
CA GLY A 601 5.10 46.08 22.45
C GLY A 601 4.75 46.17 23.94
N THR A 602 4.22 45.08 24.53
CA THR A 602 3.96 45.06 25.98
C THR A 602 5.27 44.98 26.76
N GLU A 603 5.64 46.09 27.43
CA GLU A 603 6.93 46.21 28.16
C GLU A 603 7.02 45.27 29.36
N ASP A 604 5.93 45.07 30.11
CA ASP A 604 5.89 44.21 31.31
C ASP A 604 4.73 43.21 31.25
N VAL A 605 5.03 42.04 30.66
CA VAL A 605 4.05 40.95 30.50
C VAL A 605 3.66 40.39 31.89
N ASP A 606 4.60 40.27 32.84
CA ASP A 606 4.29 39.76 34.17
C ASP A 606 3.31 40.68 34.94
N LYS A 607 3.39 41.99 34.74
CA LYS A 607 2.42 42.94 35.28
C LYS A 607 1.05 42.78 34.58
N ALA A 608 1.03 42.55 33.26
CA ALA A 608 -0.23 42.26 32.55
C ALA A 608 -0.87 40.99 33.07
N MET A 609 -0.09 39.93 33.26
CA MET A 609 -0.52 38.64 33.80
C MET A 609 -1.12 38.74 35.23
N LYS A 610 -0.65 39.66 36.09
CA LYS A 610 -1.21 39.88 37.43
C LYS A 610 -2.69 40.30 37.44
N ARG A 611 -3.25 40.71 36.31
CA ARG A 611 -4.66 41.03 36.16
C ARG A 611 -5.54 39.80 35.97
N LEU A 612 -4.94 38.68 35.56
CA LEU A 612 -5.60 37.40 35.56
C LEU A 612 -5.70 36.83 36.95
N ARG A 613 -6.85 36.27 37.31
CA ARG A 613 -7.11 35.62 38.60
C ARG A 613 -6.76 34.15 38.64
N PHE A 614 -6.16 33.66 37.53
CA PHE A 614 -5.75 32.28 37.32
C PHE A 614 -4.47 32.25 36.45
N THR A 615 -3.84 31.10 36.35
CA THR A 615 -2.76 30.87 35.39
C THR A 615 -3.34 30.29 34.11
N PRO A 616 -3.29 31.01 32.97
CA PRO A 616 -3.81 30.47 31.72
C PRO A 616 -2.99 29.28 31.27
N LYS A 617 -3.62 28.33 30.59
CA LYS A 617 -2.93 27.18 30.04
C LYS A 617 -1.92 27.60 28.96
N TRP A 618 -2.24 28.66 28.21
CA TRP A 618 -1.42 29.16 27.12
C TRP A 618 -1.11 30.65 27.26
N ILE A 619 0.11 31.02 26.83
CA ILE A 619 0.46 32.42 26.60
C ILE A 619 0.96 32.59 25.18
N SER A 620 0.49 33.63 24.48
CA SER A 620 0.74 33.82 23.05
C SER A 620 1.46 35.14 22.79
N PHE A 621 2.64 35.06 22.20
CA PHE A 621 3.50 36.22 21.87
C PHE A 621 3.52 36.50 20.38
N HIS A 622 3.70 37.77 20.01
CA HIS A 622 4.05 38.09 18.64
C HIS A 622 5.41 37.49 18.30
N TYR A 623 5.57 36.94 17.07
CA TYR A 623 6.76 36.21 16.68
C TYR A 623 8.09 37.01 16.82
N THR A 624 8.02 38.36 16.76
CA THR A 624 9.20 39.24 16.95
C THR A 624 9.63 39.37 18.41
N GLU A 625 8.83 38.91 19.34
CA GLU A 625 9.01 39.07 20.78
C GLU A 625 9.25 37.74 21.51
N ILE A 626 9.35 36.63 20.74
CA ILE A 626 9.59 35.30 21.27
C ILE A 626 11.06 34.91 21.09
N ASN A 627 11.62 34.24 22.09
CA ASN A 627 12.94 33.60 22.07
C ASN A 627 12.99 32.45 23.07
N GLU A 628 14.06 31.70 23.09
CA GLU A 628 14.24 30.52 23.96
C GLU A 628 14.06 30.84 25.45
N ASP A 629 14.58 32.01 25.92
CA ASP A 629 14.46 32.43 27.31
C ASP A 629 13.02 32.72 27.71
N ILE A 630 12.24 33.34 26.82
CA ILE A 630 10.80 33.58 27.03
C ILE A 630 10.03 32.30 27.07
N ILE A 631 10.27 31.37 26.13
CA ILE A 631 9.63 30.08 26.12
C ILE A 631 9.91 29.35 27.43
N LYS A 632 11.18 29.21 27.79
CA LYS A 632 11.60 28.58 29.04
C LYS A 632 10.96 29.24 30.28
N LYS A 633 10.94 30.56 30.33
CA LYS A 633 10.37 31.32 31.47
C LYS A 633 8.91 30.96 31.73
N TYR A 634 8.12 30.80 30.65
CA TYR A 634 6.70 30.51 30.80
C TYR A 634 6.42 29.03 30.95
N HIS A 635 7.23 28.15 30.34
CA HIS A 635 7.25 26.74 30.67
C HIS A 635 7.53 26.47 32.16
N ASP A 636 8.53 27.13 32.72
CA ASP A 636 8.85 27.03 34.15
C ASP A 636 7.68 27.50 35.06
N LYS A 637 6.74 28.27 34.52
CA LYS A 637 5.48 28.68 35.20
C LYS A 637 4.28 27.75 34.89
N GLY A 638 4.50 26.66 34.16
CA GLY A 638 3.47 25.69 33.78
C GLY A 638 2.54 26.13 32.68
N MET A 639 2.95 27.09 31.85
CA MET A 639 2.18 27.56 30.69
C MET A 639 2.82 27.08 29.39
N LEU A 640 2.00 26.76 28.40
CA LEU A 640 2.39 26.53 27.02
C LEU A 640 2.52 27.86 26.28
N VAL A 641 3.49 27.92 25.33
CA VAL A 641 3.84 29.16 24.64
C VAL A 641 3.51 29.04 23.15
N SER A 642 2.77 29.99 22.62
CA SER A 642 2.52 30.09 21.17
C SER A 642 3.06 31.39 20.57
N ALA A 643 3.46 31.32 19.29
CA ALA A 643 3.90 32.46 18.49
C ALA A 643 2.84 32.83 17.46
N TRP A 644 2.41 34.12 17.43
CA TRP A 644 1.42 34.62 16.48
C TRP A 644 1.99 35.70 15.54
N GLY A 645 1.25 36.00 14.46
CA GLY A 645 1.61 37.02 13.47
C GLY A 645 2.54 36.52 12.35
N ILE A 646 2.65 35.22 12.20
CA ILE A 646 3.50 34.55 11.19
C ILE A 646 2.73 34.51 9.87
N THR A 647 3.30 35.11 8.80
CA THR A 647 2.62 35.24 7.50
C THR A 647 3.30 34.51 6.35
N ASP A 648 4.50 33.95 6.57
CA ASP A 648 5.28 33.26 5.53
C ASP A 648 6.03 32.03 6.10
N ASP A 649 6.36 31.11 5.19
CA ASP A 649 7.00 29.82 5.56
C ASP A 649 8.40 30.01 6.12
N LYS A 650 9.15 31.01 5.68
CA LYS A 650 10.51 31.26 6.17
C LYS A 650 10.48 31.69 7.64
N THR A 651 9.57 32.60 7.99
CA THR A 651 9.34 33.02 9.36
C THR A 651 8.84 31.86 10.20
N ALA A 652 7.91 31.04 9.69
CA ALA A 652 7.44 29.85 10.39
C ALA A 652 8.58 28.89 10.72
N THR A 653 9.40 28.54 9.72
CA THR A 653 10.56 27.65 9.92
C THR A 653 11.56 28.23 10.95
N MET A 654 11.82 29.54 10.91
CA MET A 654 12.69 30.18 11.89
C MET A 654 12.13 30.06 13.32
N ILE A 655 10.84 30.31 13.50
CA ILE A 655 10.21 30.23 14.84
C ILE A 655 10.12 28.77 15.32
N GLU A 656 9.89 27.79 14.46
CA GLU A 656 9.91 26.37 14.81
C GLU A 656 11.25 25.93 15.41
N THR A 657 12.38 26.57 15.03
CA THR A 657 13.69 26.28 15.63
C THR A 657 13.78 26.65 17.12
N LEU A 658 12.96 27.61 17.56
CA LEU A 658 12.88 28.01 18.97
C LEU A 658 12.04 27.05 19.82
N LYS A 659 11.32 26.11 19.18
CA LYS A 659 10.46 25.10 19.80
C LYS A 659 9.36 25.67 20.71
N PRO A 660 8.53 26.63 20.24
CA PRO A 660 7.29 26.95 20.94
C PRO A 660 6.33 25.75 20.86
N ASP A 661 5.31 25.71 21.72
CA ASP A 661 4.30 24.64 21.69
C ASP A 661 3.31 24.80 20.52
N ALA A 662 3.11 26.04 20.02
CA ALA A 662 2.32 26.28 18.83
C ALA A 662 2.85 27.48 17.99
N ILE A 663 2.57 27.42 16.66
CA ILE A 663 2.70 28.57 15.77
C ILE A 663 1.31 28.94 15.22
N ILE A 664 1.02 30.25 15.16
CA ILE A 664 -0.25 30.80 14.68
C ILE A 664 0.02 31.62 13.42
N ARG A 665 -0.53 31.16 12.31
CA ARG A 665 -0.33 31.70 10.95
C ARG A 665 -1.60 32.35 10.43
#